data_1d6beea660afd81d7b36c25faeebedbc
#
_entry.id   1d6beea660afd81d7b36c25faeebedbc
#
_cell.length_a   1.000
_cell.length_b   1.000
_cell.length_c   1.000
_cell.angle_alpha   90.00
_cell.angle_beta   90.00
_cell.angle_gamma   90.00
#
_symmetry.space_group_name_H-M   'P 1'
#
loop_
_entity.id
_entity.type
_entity.pdbx_description
1 polymer ?
#
loop_
_entity_poly.entity_id
_entity_poly.type
_entity_poly.pdbx_seq_one_letter_code
_entity_poly.pdbx_strand_id
1 'polypeptide(L)'
;MSPKATEGVAAREALTCCFAAKRASRPVGPTPSGLPAILPLEGENTLSTDWPIAPAFILRAVSAKGFAAEFLVSGPPPEMTAKSKPKPLFLGIDTGGTYTDAVLWSETEGPQHGPNKGKVLAKAKALTTRHDLAVGISGAVDAVLQKAGTDPTAIKLVSMSTTLATNALVEGQGGRVALVMIGFSEADLARDGLKTALGTDPVVFCPGGHDVHGNAARLDLSGLEAALPELGASVSGFAICAYFATRNPAHEVAARELIREKTGLPVTSSHELSAKLGGPRRALTTLLNARLISMIDRLVAATEGFLDQRGIAAPLMVVRGDGALVSAAFARQRPIETILSGPAASLVGARHMTGLDNAMVSDIGGTTTDVAVLDEGRPRLDPEGATVGGFRTMVEAVAMRTFGLGGDSEVTLEDGALNPRVLLGPRRLVPLALAGMAHGEAVKSELERQLRAPNTGRMDGRFAVRTGVPDRLAAGLTAPEARLYEAIGPTPLALDRLLTSNAQNATLNRLVSRGLVHICGFTPSDAAHVLGKQANWDAATGRLGAELFARRRDGRGQPIAASPEAISERVLVTLTRWSAEYILETAFAEDGLDGAATVAHALVQRAVDAHPGIARLTVALDRPVIGLGASAPLHYAGLAPLVGNDCVVPEDTDVANALGAVVGQVRVSAEARVSQPKEGLFRLASGETVRDFLDEAAAIAAAEADVRAIVAQRAREAGTDSAEIDVATEFRVSTVEAQRMFIEAHVVAVASGRPRIAV
;
A
#
# COMPACT_ATOMS: atom_id res chain seq x y z
N MET A 1 -19.10 -48.81 -26.42
CA MET A 1 -19.55 -47.87 -25.38
C MET A 1 -18.93 -46.55 -25.69
N SER A 2 -19.72 -45.53 -25.94
CA SER A 2 -19.43 -44.34 -26.73
C SER A 2 -18.80 -43.23 -25.88
N PRO A 3 -17.78 -42.46 -26.40
CA PRO A 3 -17.23 -41.28 -25.75
C PRO A 3 -17.95 -40.03 -26.28
N LYS A 4 -19.03 -39.61 -25.64
CA LYS A 4 -19.76 -38.36 -26.01
C LYS A 4 -20.23 -37.53 -24.81
N ALA A 5 -19.50 -37.54 -23.70
CA ALA A 5 -19.90 -36.79 -22.51
C ALA A 5 -18.89 -35.71 -22.02
N THR A 6 -17.80 -35.46 -22.74
CA THR A 6 -16.76 -34.53 -22.28
C THR A 6 -16.63 -33.21 -23.09
N GLU A 7 -17.35 -33.05 -24.18
CA GLU A 7 -17.30 -31.80 -25.00
C GLU A 7 -18.28 -30.71 -24.55
N GLY A 8 -19.22 -30.99 -23.65
CA GLY A 8 -20.22 -30.03 -23.22
C GLY A 8 -19.80 -29.07 -22.11
N VAL A 9 -18.78 -29.41 -21.34
CA VAL A 9 -18.32 -28.59 -20.20
C VAL A 9 -17.30 -27.55 -20.64
N ALA A 10 -16.40 -27.89 -21.58
CA ALA A 10 -15.39 -26.96 -22.09
C ALA A 10 -15.99 -25.81 -22.94
N ALA A 11 -17.14 -26.04 -23.58
CA ALA A 11 -17.83 -25.00 -24.35
C ALA A 11 -18.60 -23.99 -23.50
N ARG A 12 -18.96 -24.31 -22.26
CA ARG A 12 -19.62 -23.38 -21.33
C ARG A 12 -18.61 -22.47 -20.63
N GLU A 13 -17.42 -22.95 -20.31
CA GLU A 13 -16.36 -22.11 -19.72
C GLU A 13 -15.79 -21.13 -20.74
N ALA A 14 -15.68 -21.51 -22.02
CA ALA A 14 -15.21 -20.60 -23.09
C ALA A 14 -16.21 -19.46 -23.38
N LEU A 15 -17.51 -19.67 -23.19
CA LEU A 15 -18.53 -18.61 -23.39
C LEU A 15 -18.62 -17.65 -22.20
N THR A 16 -18.33 -18.10 -21.00
CA THR A 16 -18.28 -17.25 -19.80
C THR A 16 -17.04 -16.36 -19.83
N CYS A 17 -15.91 -16.85 -20.30
CA CYS A 17 -14.71 -16.03 -20.51
C CYS A 17 -14.86 -14.95 -21.59
N CYS A 18 -15.64 -15.18 -22.65
CA CYS A 18 -15.79 -14.18 -23.72
C CYS A 18 -16.71 -13.02 -23.36
N PHE A 19 -17.66 -13.16 -22.44
CA PHE A 19 -18.51 -12.06 -21.97
C PHE A 19 -17.86 -11.24 -20.84
N ALA A 20 -17.05 -11.88 -19.99
CA ALA A 20 -16.20 -11.20 -19.02
C ALA A 20 -15.07 -10.39 -19.72
N ALA A 21 -14.53 -10.93 -20.84
CA ALA A 21 -13.45 -10.29 -21.59
C ALA A 21 -13.82 -8.95 -22.27
N LYS A 22 -15.10 -8.61 -22.45
CA LYS A 22 -15.49 -7.31 -23.05
C LYS A 22 -15.53 -6.13 -22.06
N ARG A 23 -15.56 -6.40 -20.75
CA ARG A 23 -15.33 -5.34 -19.73
C ARG A 23 -14.05 -5.57 -18.90
N ALA A 24 -13.57 -6.79 -18.81
CA ALA A 24 -12.32 -7.15 -18.14
C ALA A 24 -11.07 -6.98 -19.02
N SER A 25 -11.20 -6.51 -20.24
CA SER A 25 -10.06 -6.10 -21.07
C SER A 25 -9.53 -4.70 -20.68
N ARG A 26 -9.66 -4.33 -19.43
CA ARG A 26 -8.72 -3.42 -18.80
C ARG A 26 -7.55 -4.29 -18.40
N PRO A 27 -6.42 -4.25 -19.09
CA PRO A 27 -5.25 -4.91 -18.59
C PRO A 27 -4.99 -4.27 -17.22
N VAL A 28 -4.99 -5.09 -16.18
CA VAL A 28 -4.18 -4.80 -15.02
C VAL A 28 -2.76 -4.85 -15.58
N GLY A 29 -2.36 -3.75 -16.20
CA GLY A 29 -0.96 -3.53 -16.52
C GLY A 29 -0.25 -3.60 -15.17
N PRO A 30 0.96 -4.08 -15.12
CA PRO A 30 1.75 -3.92 -13.92
C PRO A 30 1.62 -2.44 -13.55
N THR A 31 1.23 -2.15 -12.34
CA THR A 31 1.28 -0.80 -11.78
C THR A 31 2.63 -0.24 -12.23
N PRO A 32 2.68 0.89 -12.92
CA PRO A 32 3.94 1.46 -13.31
C PRO A 32 4.62 1.97 -12.04
N SER A 33 5.27 1.04 -11.36
CA SER A 33 6.18 1.32 -10.30
C SER A 33 7.42 1.87 -10.98
N GLY A 34 7.61 3.15 -10.90
CA GLY A 34 8.83 3.73 -11.34
C GLY A 34 8.75 4.88 -12.29
N LEU A 35 8.29 5.97 -11.74
CA LEU A 35 8.54 7.26 -12.33
C LEU A 35 9.71 7.91 -11.58
N PRO A 36 10.86 8.12 -12.23
CA PRO A 36 11.77 9.13 -11.75
C PRO A 36 11.05 10.47 -11.87
N ALA A 37 11.19 11.24 -10.83
CA ALA A 37 10.65 12.56 -10.77
C ALA A 37 11.27 13.47 -11.81
N ILE A 38 10.43 14.11 -12.58
CA ILE A 38 10.88 15.04 -13.61
C ILE A 38 10.83 16.48 -13.13
N LEU A 39 10.07 16.81 -12.11
CA LEU A 39 9.81 18.19 -11.76
C LEU A 39 10.13 18.46 -10.29
N PRO A 40 10.98 19.43 -9.98
CA PRO A 40 11.15 19.94 -8.63
C PRO A 40 9.86 20.63 -8.21
N LEU A 41 9.29 20.22 -7.08
CA LEU A 41 8.29 20.98 -6.38
C LEU A 41 9.02 21.99 -5.46
N GLU A 42 9.69 22.96 -6.04
CA GLU A 42 10.02 24.18 -5.33
C GLU A 42 8.83 25.13 -5.48
N GLY A 43 7.86 24.99 -4.61
CA GLY A 43 6.86 25.99 -4.33
C GLY A 43 7.26 26.72 -3.06
N GLU A 44 8.30 27.53 -3.12
CA GLU A 44 8.50 28.57 -2.13
C GLU A 44 7.31 29.54 -2.21
N ASN A 45 6.48 29.55 -1.18
CA ASN A 45 5.56 30.64 -0.88
C ASN A 45 6.39 31.89 -0.53
N THR A 46 6.82 32.64 -1.51
CA THR A 46 7.15 34.04 -1.31
C THR A 46 5.83 34.78 -1.12
N LEU A 47 5.46 34.99 0.12
CA LEU A 47 4.49 35.99 0.51
C LEU A 47 5.05 37.37 0.09
N SER A 48 4.61 37.89 -1.05
CA SER A 48 4.78 39.29 -1.35
C SER A 48 3.90 40.09 -0.40
N THR A 49 4.54 40.85 0.48
CA THR A 49 3.95 41.89 1.29
C THR A 49 3.59 43.06 0.39
N ASP A 50 2.32 43.14 0.00
CA ASP A 50 1.69 44.38 -0.45
C ASP A 50 0.21 44.34 -0.07
N TRP A 51 -0.08 44.89 1.11
CA TRP A 51 -1.41 45.32 1.52
C TRP A 51 -1.39 46.81 1.76
N PRO A 52 -2.41 47.57 1.27
CA PRO A 52 -2.43 49.01 1.37
C PRO A 52 -2.74 49.49 2.78
N ILE A 53 -2.00 50.54 3.14
CA ILE A 53 -2.10 51.30 4.38
C ILE A 53 -3.49 51.94 4.48
N ALA A 54 -4.21 51.71 5.57
CA ALA A 54 -5.38 52.49 6.01
C ALA A 54 -4.99 53.26 7.31
N PRO A 55 -5.61 54.43 7.58
CA PRO A 55 -4.96 55.57 8.21
C PRO A 55 -4.87 55.52 9.74
N ALA A 56 -3.83 56.19 10.20
CA ALA A 56 -3.50 56.39 11.60
C ALA A 56 -4.59 57.10 12.40
N PHE A 57 -4.97 56.55 13.54
CA PHE A 57 -5.62 57.29 14.61
C PHE A 57 -4.56 57.78 15.59
N ILE A 58 -4.49 59.13 15.71
CA ILE A 58 -3.68 59.87 16.67
C ILE A 58 -4.33 59.74 18.05
N LEU A 59 -3.62 59.18 19.02
CA LEU A 59 -3.95 59.33 20.44
C LEU A 59 -2.95 60.21 21.11
N ARG A 60 -3.44 61.38 21.56
CA ARG A 60 -2.74 62.41 22.33
C ARG A 60 -2.34 61.86 23.71
N ALA A 61 -1.10 62.08 24.04
CA ALA A 61 -0.58 61.95 25.39
C ALA A 61 -1.15 63.09 26.28
N VAL A 62 -1.71 62.71 27.39
CA VAL A 62 -1.99 63.65 28.49
C VAL A 62 -1.13 63.22 29.70
N SER A 63 -0.25 64.13 30.04
CA SER A 63 0.58 64.13 31.24
C SER A 63 -0.27 64.47 32.46
N ALA A 64 -0.21 63.70 33.54
CA ALA A 64 -0.55 64.17 34.87
C ALA A 64 0.37 63.55 35.90
N LYS A 65 1.00 64.49 36.63
CA LYS A 65 1.91 64.26 37.76
C LYS A 65 1.11 63.83 39.02
N GLY A 66 1.72 62.95 39.79
CA GLY A 66 1.75 63.02 41.24
C GLY A 66 0.66 62.26 42.00
N PHE A 67 1.06 61.19 42.68
CA PHE A 67 0.91 61.04 44.16
C PHE A 67 1.50 59.68 44.57
N ALA A 68 2.45 59.70 45.48
CA ALA A 68 3.00 58.55 46.15
C ALA A 68 2.03 58.12 47.27
N ALA A 69 1.76 56.80 47.36
CA ALA A 69 1.32 56.18 48.60
C ALA A 69 1.86 54.74 48.61
N GLU A 70 2.72 54.49 49.57
CA GLU A 70 3.22 53.18 49.94
C GLU A 70 2.09 52.31 50.41
N PHE A 71 1.96 51.13 49.86
CA PHE A 71 1.37 49.95 50.55
C PHE A 71 2.26 48.73 50.25
N LEU A 72 3.07 48.40 51.27
CA LEU A 72 3.69 47.08 51.42
C LEU A 72 2.61 46.05 51.63
N VAL A 73 2.36 45.21 50.60
CA VAL A 73 1.71 43.93 50.75
C VAL A 73 2.68 42.88 50.27
N SER A 74 3.29 42.18 51.22
CA SER A 74 4.09 40.97 51.00
C SER A 74 3.15 39.84 50.57
N GLY A 75 2.98 39.64 49.27
CA GLY A 75 2.45 38.40 48.72
C GLY A 75 3.60 37.42 48.49
N PRO A 76 3.35 36.09 48.61
CA PRO A 76 4.35 35.09 48.30
C PRO A 76 4.79 35.23 46.83
N PRO A 77 6.07 34.90 46.49
CA PRO A 77 6.55 34.97 45.12
C PRO A 77 5.67 34.10 44.22
N PRO A 78 5.42 34.49 42.97
CA PRO A 78 4.65 33.67 42.05
C PRO A 78 5.36 32.32 41.96
N GLU A 79 4.64 31.25 42.31
CA GLU A 79 5.06 29.89 42.03
C GLU A 79 5.55 29.85 40.54
N MET A 80 6.82 29.54 40.37
CA MET A 80 7.33 29.19 39.07
C MET A 80 6.48 28.02 38.55
N THR A 81 5.56 28.30 37.63
CA THR A 81 4.84 27.28 36.93
C THR A 81 5.86 26.31 36.42
N ALA A 82 5.84 25.10 36.93
CA ALA A 82 6.69 24.01 36.45
C ALA A 82 6.53 23.97 34.92
N LYS A 83 7.63 24.20 34.23
CA LYS A 83 7.67 24.04 32.76
C LYS A 83 7.12 22.66 32.49
N SER A 84 5.94 22.57 31.87
CA SER A 84 5.38 21.30 31.45
C SER A 84 6.47 20.57 30.65
N LYS A 85 6.73 19.30 31.02
CA LYS A 85 7.68 18.48 30.26
C LYS A 85 7.31 18.57 28.81
N PRO A 86 8.27 18.77 27.88
CA PRO A 86 7.97 18.81 26.47
C PRO A 86 7.25 17.52 26.09
N LYS A 87 6.14 17.67 25.36
CA LYS A 87 5.33 16.52 24.92
C LYS A 87 6.17 15.67 23.97
N PRO A 88 6.05 14.33 24.02
CA PRO A 88 6.78 13.46 23.12
C PRO A 88 6.35 13.72 21.68
N LEU A 89 7.32 13.81 20.78
CA LEU A 89 7.11 13.97 19.36
C LEU A 89 7.38 12.64 18.65
N PHE A 90 6.56 12.37 17.65
CA PHE A 90 6.63 11.15 16.87
C PHE A 90 6.75 11.49 15.38
N LEU A 91 7.64 10.81 14.68
CA LEU A 91 7.90 11.00 13.25
C LEU A 91 7.37 9.81 12.47
N GLY A 92 6.39 10.06 11.61
CA GLY A 92 5.87 9.08 10.65
C GLY A 92 6.45 9.31 9.28
N ILE A 93 6.80 8.22 8.61
CA ILE A 93 7.37 8.22 7.26
C ILE A 93 6.59 7.21 6.42
N ASP A 94 6.17 7.60 5.22
CA ASP A 94 5.67 6.65 4.21
C ASP A 94 6.52 6.75 2.96
N THR A 95 7.23 5.66 2.64
CA THR A 95 8.06 5.59 1.45
C THR A 95 7.28 4.92 0.33
N GLY A 96 6.55 5.74 -0.44
CA GLY A 96 5.80 5.31 -1.61
C GLY A 96 6.67 5.13 -2.86
N GLY A 97 6.07 4.65 -3.95
CA GLY A 97 6.78 4.44 -5.22
C GLY A 97 7.17 5.74 -5.95
N THR A 98 6.54 6.87 -5.64
CA THR A 98 6.75 8.18 -6.29
C THR A 98 7.19 9.25 -5.32
N TYR A 99 6.55 9.32 -4.16
CA TYR A 99 6.84 10.29 -3.11
C TYR A 99 7.09 9.57 -1.79
N THR A 100 7.93 10.18 -0.98
CA THR A 100 8.12 9.88 0.43
C THR A 100 7.45 10.98 1.24
N ASP A 101 6.47 10.61 2.05
CA ASP A 101 5.75 11.50 2.94
C ASP A 101 6.34 11.43 4.34
N ALA A 102 6.42 12.57 5.02
CA ALA A 102 6.80 12.65 6.42
C ALA A 102 5.82 13.51 7.21
N VAL A 103 5.48 13.07 8.42
CA VAL A 103 4.59 13.77 9.34
C VAL A 103 5.23 13.83 10.73
N LEU A 104 5.23 15.02 11.32
CA LEU A 104 5.57 15.19 12.74
C LEU A 104 4.28 15.33 13.52
N TRP A 105 4.06 14.42 14.45
CA TRP A 105 2.85 14.34 15.25
C TRP A 105 3.17 14.44 16.73
N SER A 106 2.27 15.08 17.50
CA SER A 106 2.37 15.20 18.95
C SER A 106 1.08 14.73 19.59
N GLU A 107 1.19 13.85 20.58
CA GLU A 107 0.07 13.40 21.41
C GLU A 107 -0.45 14.55 22.27
N THR A 108 -1.75 14.84 22.25
CA THR A 108 -2.38 15.84 23.11
C THR A 108 -2.96 15.17 24.35
N GLU A 109 -2.94 15.87 25.50
CA GLU A 109 -3.65 15.42 26.69
C GLU A 109 -5.16 15.52 26.46
N GLY A 110 -5.86 14.42 26.60
CA GLY A 110 -7.32 14.31 26.47
C GLY A 110 -7.83 13.01 27.11
N PRO A 111 -9.15 12.84 27.29
CA PRO A 111 -9.70 11.63 27.89
C PRO A 111 -9.26 10.40 27.10
N GLN A 112 -9.02 9.30 27.82
CA GLN A 112 -8.33 8.10 27.28
C GLN A 112 -9.04 7.38 26.13
N HIS A 113 -10.24 7.81 25.72
CA HIS A 113 -11.02 7.21 24.61
C HIS A 113 -11.70 8.32 23.80
N GLY A 114 -11.33 8.47 22.53
CA GLY A 114 -11.94 9.40 21.58
C GLY A 114 -11.06 9.68 20.36
N PRO A 115 -11.64 10.10 19.22
CA PRO A 115 -10.88 10.52 18.04
C PRO A 115 -10.01 11.75 18.35
N ASN A 116 -8.89 11.89 17.65
CA ASN A 116 -7.98 13.04 17.72
C ASN A 116 -7.20 13.23 19.03
N LYS A 117 -6.50 12.18 19.48
CA LYS A 117 -5.58 12.29 20.63
C LYS A 117 -4.26 13.00 20.34
N GLY A 118 -4.12 13.68 19.23
CA GLY A 118 -2.90 14.33 18.83
C GLY A 118 -3.10 15.35 17.73
N LYS A 119 -2.02 16.03 17.38
CA LYS A 119 -2.01 17.05 16.33
C LYS A 119 -0.84 16.81 15.39
N VAL A 120 -1.12 16.88 14.09
CA VAL A 120 -0.07 17.03 13.06
C VAL A 120 0.53 18.43 13.22
N LEU A 121 1.82 18.48 13.56
CA LEU A 121 2.56 19.73 13.75
C LEU A 121 3.11 20.24 12.42
N ALA A 122 3.60 19.33 11.58
CA ALA A 122 4.10 19.60 10.25
C ALA A 122 3.98 18.37 9.38
N LYS A 123 3.85 18.58 8.08
CA LYS A 123 3.92 17.54 7.06
C LYS A 123 4.75 18.01 5.87
N ALA A 124 5.46 17.09 5.24
CA ALA A 124 6.25 17.34 4.06
C ALA A 124 6.24 16.13 3.13
N LYS A 125 6.52 16.39 1.87
CA LYS A 125 6.59 15.40 0.80
C LYS A 125 7.87 15.63 0.01
N ALA A 126 8.63 14.56 -0.25
CA ALA A 126 9.80 14.57 -1.10
C ALA A 126 9.68 13.49 -2.18
N LEU A 127 10.46 13.62 -3.25
CA LEU A 127 10.47 12.61 -4.30
C LEU A 127 11.20 11.35 -3.83
N THR A 128 10.62 10.19 -4.06
CA THR A 128 11.28 8.92 -3.77
C THR A 128 12.39 8.67 -4.79
N THR A 129 13.62 8.54 -4.31
CA THR A 129 14.78 8.16 -5.11
C THR A 129 14.96 6.65 -5.08
N ARG A 130 14.52 5.93 -6.13
CA ARG A 130 14.51 4.46 -6.16
C ARG A 130 15.87 3.80 -6.03
N HIS A 131 16.93 4.44 -6.51
CA HIS A 131 18.28 3.92 -6.42
C HIS A 131 18.93 4.16 -5.06
N ASP A 132 18.38 5.11 -4.27
CA ASP A 132 18.80 5.42 -2.91
C ASP A 132 17.60 6.02 -2.14
N LEU A 133 16.85 5.15 -1.46
CA LEU A 133 15.66 5.55 -0.71
C LEU A 133 15.97 6.51 0.45
N ALA A 134 17.20 6.48 0.96
CA ALA A 134 17.63 7.40 2.04
C ALA A 134 17.56 8.86 1.61
N VAL A 135 17.78 9.17 0.33
CA VAL A 135 17.69 10.55 -0.20
C VAL A 135 16.25 11.08 -0.12
N GLY A 136 15.25 10.29 -0.53
CA GLY A 136 13.85 10.67 -0.41
C GLY A 136 13.40 10.82 1.04
N ILE A 137 13.79 9.86 1.89
CA ILE A 137 13.49 9.89 3.33
C ILE A 137 14.11 11.13 3.97
N SER A 138 15.41 11.38 3.73
CA SER A 138 16.11 12.54 4.30
C SER A 138 15.46 13.86 3.86
N GLY A 139 15.12 13.99 2.58
CA GLY A 139 14.46 15.19 2.06
C GLY A 139 13.11 15.47 2.73
N ALA A 140 12.28 14.45 2.91
CA ALA A 140 10.98 14.60 3.56
C ALA A 140 11.11 14.91 5.05
N VAL A 141 12.02 14.22 5.76
CA VAL A 141 12.25 14.41 7.19
C VAL A 141 12.88 15.78 7.47
N ASP A 142 13.90 16.17 6.72
CA ASP A 142 14.53 17.49 6.88
C ASP A 142 13.49 18.62 6.65
N ALA A 143 12.67 18.51 5.63
CA ALA A 143 11.61 19.49 5.35
C ALA A 143 10.55 19.55 6.47
N VAL A 144 10.16 18.41 7.05
CA VAL A 144 9.22 18.38 8.19
C VAL A 144 9.83 19.03 9.43
N LEU A 145 11.09 18.71 9.76
CA LEU A 145 11.79 19.28 10.91
C LEU A 145 11.97 20.81 10.77
N GLN A 146 12.34 21.25 9.58
CA GLN A 146 12.47 22.68 9.28
C GLN A 146 11.13 23.43 9.42
N LYS A 147 10.05 22.88 8.85
CA LYS A 147 8.70 23.48 8.96
C LYS A 147 8.20 23.53 10.40
N ALA A 148 8.49 22.51 11.19
CA ALA A 148 8.10 22.46 12.61
C ALA A 148 8.98 23.33 13.52
N GLY A 149 10.17 23.70 13.09
CA GLY A 149 11.17 24.37 13.92
C GLY A 149 11.55 23.56 15.17
N THR A 150 11.58 22.22 15.03
CA THR A 150 11.71 21.28 16.14
C THR A 150 13.13 20.73 16.24
N ASP A 151 13.63 20.61 17.47
CA ASP A 151 14.88 19.91 17.76
C ASP A 151 14.71 18.40 17.50
N PRO A 152 15.54 17.77 16.65
CA PRO A 152 15.50 16.33 16.38
C PRO A 152 15.55 15.45 17.64
N THR A 153 16.22 15.87 18.71
CA THR A 153 16.33 15.13 19.98
C THR A 153 14.99 15.00 20.75
N ALA A 154 14.00 15.83 20.39
CA ALA A 154 12.65 15.75 20.95
C ALA A 154 11.83 14.58 20.38
N ILE A 155 12.27 13.98 19.28
CA ILE A 155 11.59 12.83 18.65
C ILE A 155 11.81 11.59 19.52
N LYS A 156 10.71 10.93 19.89
CA LYS A 156 10.72 9.77 20.81
C LYS A 156 10.40 8.45 20.12
N LEU A 157 9.85 8.50 18.92
CA LEU A 157 9.52 7.35 18.08
C LEU A 157 9.62 7.74 16.61
N VAL A 158 10.18 6.88 15.79
CA VAL A 158 10.10 6.94 14.32
C VAL A 158 9.39 5.70 13.84
N SER A 159 8.40 5.87 12.97
CA SER A 159 7.68 4.74 12.36
C SER A 159 7.63 4.91 10.85
N MET A 160 7.80 3.81 10.13
CA MET A 160 7.90 3.81 8.67
C MET A 160 6.97 2.78 8.04
N SER A 161 6.16 3.21 7.06
CA SER A 161 5.55 2.34 6.07
C SER A 161 6.34 2.39 4.75
N THR A 162 6.28 1.32 3.97
CA THR A 162 7.04 1.25 2.71
C THR A 162 6.36 0.35 1.68
N THR A 163 6.34 0.80 0.44
CA THR A 163 5.92 -0.04 -0.70
C THR A 163 7.07 -0.86 -1.30
N LEU A 164 8.27 -0.81 -0.70
CA LEU A 164 9.47 -1.46 -1.26
C LEU A 164 9.30 -2.97 -1.45
N ALA A 165 8.82 -3.67 -0.42
CA ALA A 165 8.62 -5.12 -0.48
C ALA A 165 7.57 -5.50 -1.55
N THR A 166 6.45 -4.80 -1.59
CA THR A 166 5.40 -5.00 -2.60
C THR A 166 5.92 -4.77 -4.01
N ASN A 167 6.61 -3.65 -4.23
CA ASN A 167 7.16 -3.31 -5.55
C ASN A 167 8.24 -4.30 -6.00
N ALA A 168 9.11 -4.73 -5.09
CA ALA A 168 10.13 -5.72 -5.39
C ALA A 168 9.53 -7.05 -5.89
N LEU A 169 8.47 -7.53 -5.24
CA LEU A 169 7.81 -8.76 -5.65
C LEU A 169 7.05 -8.60 -6.98
N VAL A 170 6.40 -7.46 -7.21
CA VAL A 170 5.73 -7.14 -8.49
C VAL A 170 6.71 -7.06 -9.65
N GLU A 171 7.88 -6.47 -9.42
CA GLU A 171 8.94 -6.29 -10.43
C GLU A 171 9.86 -7.50 -10.56
N GLY A 172 9.65 -8.56 -9.76
CA GLY A 172 10.51 -9.74 -9.73
C GLY A 172 11.93 -9.45 -9.24
N GLN A 173 12.08 -8.42 -8.40
CA GLN A 173 13.36 -8.03 -7.81
C GLN A 173 13.62 -8.83 -6.52
N GLY A 174 14.87 -8.88 -6.11
CA GLY A 174 15.30 -9.55 -4.89
C GLY A 174 16.63 -10.29 -5.06
N GLY A 175 17.13 -10.84 -3.97
CA GLY A 175 18.34 -11.67 -3.97
C GLY A 175 18.07 -13.03 -4.59
N ARG A 176 19.09 -13.64 -5.20
CA ARG A 176 19.05 -15.04 -5.59
C ARG A 176 19.04 -15.92 -4.34
N VAL A 177 18.14 -16.91 -4.25
CA VAL A 177 17.90 -17.71 -3.04
C VAL A 177 17.89 -19.19 -3.39
N ALA A 178 18.52 -20.04 -2.56
CA ALA A 178 18.37 -21.48 -2.68
C ALA A 178 17.15 -21.97 -1.88
N LEU A 179 16.26 -22.72 -2.53
CA LEU A 179 15.12 -23.35 -1.88
C LEU A 179 15.45 -24.79 -1.48
N VAL A 180 15.29 -25.11 -0.21
CA VAL A 180 15.46 -26.46 0.34
C VAL A 180 14.09 -27.06 0.63
N MET A 181 13.76 -28.16 -0.04
CA MET A 181 12.48 -28.86 0.05
C MET A 181 12.67 -30.23 0.71
N ILE A 182 12.25 -30.38 1.98
CA ILE A 182 12.43 -31.61 2.77
C ILE A 182 11.16 -32.46 2.76
N GLY A 183 11.23 -33.66 2.21
CA GLY A 183 10.09 -34.57 2.10
C GLY A 183 9.12 -34.25 0.95
N PHE A 184 9.52 -33.39 0.03
CA PHE A 184 8.77 -33.05 -1.18
C PHE A 184 9.44 -33.65 -2.42
N SER A 185 8.72 -33.61 -3.53
CA SER A 185 9.17 -34.03 -4.85
C SER A 185 9.18 -32.88 -5.84
N GLU A 186 9.81 -33.07 -7.00
CA GLU A 186 9.82 -32.08 -8.08
C GLU A 186 8.40 -31.73 -8.57
N ALA A 187 7.45 -32.68 -8.51
CA ALA A 187 6.06 -32.46 -8.87
C ALA A 187 5.37 -31.38 -8.02
N ASP A 188 5.83 -31.17 -6.78
CA ASP A 188 5.25 -30.17 -5.87
C ASP A 188 5.60 -28.74 -6.29
N LEU A 189 6.63 -28.54 -7.09
CA LEU A 189 6.98 -27.22 -7.66
C LEU A 189 5.90 -26.68 -8.60
N ALA A 190 5.11 -27.57 -9.25
CA ALA A 190 4.05 -27.15 -10.16
C ALA A 190 2.84 -26.52 -9.48
N ARG A 191 2.78 -26.57 -8.13
CA ARG A 191 1.64 -26.11 -7.32
C ARG A 191 1.84 -24.68 -6.85
N ASP A 192 0.74 -23.97 -6.63
CA ASP A 192 0.68 -22.63 -6.02
C ASP A 192 1.61 -21.56 -6.66
N GLY A 193 2.00 -21.73 -7.91
CA GLY A 193 2.89 -20.81 -8.62
C GLY A 193 4.38 -20.90 -8.21
N LEU A 194 4.76 -21.89 -7.37
CA LEU A 194 6.11 -22.00 -6.81
C LEU A 194 7.18 -22.10 -7.91
N LYS A 195 6.95 -22.89 -8.97
CA LYS A 195 7.90 -23.01 -10.09
C LYS A 195 8.13 -21.68 -10.80
N THR A 196 7.06 -20.91 -11.01
CA THR A 196 7.14 -19.58 -11.64
C THR A 196 7.91 -18.62 -10.74
N ALA A 197 7.62 -18.62 -9.44
CA ALA A 197 8.33 -17.79 -8.48
C ALA A 197 9.81 -18.18 -8.37
N LEU A 198 10.13 -19.47 -8.37
CA LEU A 198 11.51 -19.98 -8.29
C LEU A 198 12.37 -19.47 -9.48
N GLY A 199 11.80 -19.48 -10.69
CA GLY A 199 12.51 -19.03 -11.90
C GLY A 199 13.79 -19.84 -12.15
N THR A 200 14.95 -19.18 -12.04
CA THR A 200 16.29 -19.78 -12.19
C THR A 200 17.03 -20.02 -10.87
N ASP A 201 16.36 -19.79 -9.75
CA ASP A 201 16.95 -20.03 -8.44
C ASP A 201 17.12 -21.54 -8.18
N PRO A 202 18.19 -21.95 -7.48
CA PRO A 202 18.44 -23.36 -7.23
C PRO A 202 17.47 -23.96 -6.23
N VAL A 203 17.13 -25.25 -6.41
CA VAL A 203 16.33 -26.03 -5.48
C VAL A 203 17.07 -27.32 -5.10
N VAL A 204 17.02 -27.67 -3.82
CA VAL A 204 17.57 -28.91 -3.29
C VAL A 204 16.46 -29.71 -2.61
N PHE A 205 16.31 -30.98 -3.01
CA PHE A 205 15.36 -31.89 -2.39
C PHE A 205 16.10 -32.79 -1.41
N CYS A 206 15.59 -32.88 -0.18
CA CYS A 206 16.14 -33.73 0.86
C CYS A 206 15.11 -34.78 1.30
N PRO A 207 15.49 -36.07 1.49
CA PRO A 207 14.64 -37.04 2.16
C PRO A 207 14.32 -36.61 3.58
N GLY A 208 13.08 -36.81 4.04
CA GLY A 208 12.65 -36.40 5.38
C GLY A 208 11.19 -35.99 5.42
N GLY A 209 10.89 -34.98 6.24
CA GLY A 209 9.54 -34.50 6.50
C GLY A 209 8.85 -35.26 7.62
N HIS A 210 7.57 -34.94 7.83
CA HIS A 210 6.76 -35.54 8.89
C HIS A 210 5.41 -36.01 8.31
N ASP A 211 4.68 -36.83 9.04
CA ASP A 211 3.31 -37.17 8.72
C ASP A 211 2.30 -36.17 9.33
N VAL A 212 1.02 -36.41 9.13
CA VAL A 212 -0.07 -35.55 9.63
C VAL A 212 -0.08 -35.45 11.17
N HIS A 213 0.52 -36.40 11.86
CA HIS A 213 0.64 -36.43 13.32
C HIS A 213 1.98 -35.91 13.83
N GLY A 214 2.87 -35.45 12.95
CA GLY A 214 4.20 -34.95 13.31
C GLY A 214 5.25 -36.04 13.59
N ASN A 215 4.98 -37.32 13.19
CA ASN A 215 6.00 -38.36 13.27
C ASN A 215 7.04 -38.14 12.16
N ALA A 216 8.33 -38.20 12.53
CA ALA A 216 9.43 -37.93 11.63
C ALA A 216 9.71 -39.10 10.68
N ALA A 217 9.89 -38.84 9.40
CA ALA A 217 10.58 -39.71 8.48
C ALA A 217 12.11 -39.59 8.71
N ARG A 218 12.89 -40.54 8.17
CA ARG A 218 14.35 -40.45 8.27
C ARG A 218 14.85 -39.22 7.49
N LEU A 219 15.48 -38.28 8.20
CA LEU A 219 16.12 -37.11 7.59
C LEU A 219 17.48 -37.50 6.99
N ASP A 220 17.74 -37.04 5.75
CA ASP A 220 19.05 -37.13 5.11
C ASP A 220 19.38 -35.75 4.47
N LEU A 221 20.37 -35.09 5.06
CA LEU A 221 20.90 -33.78 4.60
C LEU A 221 22.22 -33.88 3.84
N SER A 222 22.72 -35.10 3.57
CA SER A 222 24.03 -35.29 2.93
C SER A 222 24.14 -34.62 1.55
N GLY A 223 23.08 -34.68 0.76
CA GLY A 223 23.02 -33.99 -0.53
C GLY A 223 23.03 -32.48 -0.42
N LEU A 224 22.37 -31.94 0.59
CA LEU A 224 22.40 -30.51 0.90
C LEU A 224 23.81 -30.11 1.35
N GLU A 225 24.40 -30.81 2.29
CA GLU A 225 25.74 -30.50 2.82
C GLU A 225 26.79 -30.49 1.70
N ALA A 226 26.73 -31.43 0.78
CA ALA A 226 27.60 -31.46 -0.40
C ALA A 226 27.42 -30.27 -1.35
N ALA A 227 26.19 -29.73 -1.46
CA ALA A 227 25.88 -28.60 -2.34
C ALA A 227 26.16 -27.22 -1.70
N LEU A 228 26.27 -27.13 -0.38
CA LEU A 228 26.42 -25.85 0.33
C LEU A 228 27.63 -24.99 -0.11
N PRO A 229 28.83 -25.52 -0.43
CA PRO A 229 29.95 -24.70 -0.86
C PRO A 229 29.66 -23.94 -2.16
N GLU A 230 29.02 -24.57 -3.16
CA GLU A 230 28.66 -23.96 -4.44
C GLU A 230 27.46 -23.01 -4.26
N LEU A 231 26.45 -23.44 -3.56
CA LEU A 231 25.26 -22.64 -3.30
C LEU A 231 25.61 -21.38 -2.51
N GLY A 232 26.37 -21.50 -1.42
CA GLY A 232 26.75 -20.35 -0.59
C GLY A 232 27.53 -19.27 -1.33
N ALA A 233 28.28 -19.64 -2.36
CA ALA A 233 28.98 -18.70 -3.23
C ALA A 233 28.07 -18.00 -4.27
N SER A 234 26.88 -18.56 -4.56
CA SER A 234 26.03 -18.14 -5.66
C SER A 234 24.68 -17.51 -5.25
N VAL A 235 24.30 -17.62 -3.96
CA VAL A 235 23.02 -17.10 -3.45
C VAL A 235 23.24 -16.11 -2.30
N SER A 236 22.22 -15.29 -2.03
CA SER A 236 22.20 -14.31 -0.94
C SER A 236 21.53 -14.85 0.34
N GLY A 237 20.93 -16.04 0.29
CA GLY A 237 20.26 -16.66 1.42
C GLY A 237 19.54 -17.94 1.05
N PHE A 238 18.93 -18.57 2.03
CA PHE A 238 18.25 -19.86 1.90
C PHE A 238 16.80 -19.77 2.40
N ALA A 239 15.92 -20.51 1.73
CA ALA A 239 14.55 -20.76 2.15
C ALA A 239 14.38 -22.27 2.41
N ILE A 240 13.81 -22.66 3.54
CA ILE A 240 13.60 -24.06 3.91
C ILE A 240 12.12 -24.33 4.09
N CYS A 241 11.62 -25.39 3.48
CA CYS A 241 10.27 -25.89 3.72
C CYS A 241 10.27 -27.42 3.86
N ALA A 242 9.78 -27.90 5.00
CA ALA A 242 9.61 -29.34 5.23
C ALA A 242 8.15 -29.75 5.19
N TYR A 243 7.92 -30.99 4.75
CA TYR A 243 6.59 -31.59 4.72
C TYR A 243 6.07 -31.71 6.16
N PHE A 244 4.86 -31.17 6.44
CA PHE A 244 4.28 -31.04 7.77
C PHE A 244 5.20 -30.38 8.84
N ALA A 245 6.04 -29.41 8.47
CA ALA A 245 6.82 -28.64 9.44
C ALA A 245 5.94 -27.88 10.47
N THR A 246 4.68 -27.61 10.13
CA THR A 246 3.69 -27.03 11.04
C THR A 246 3.23 -27.99 12.15
N ARG A 247 3.53 -29.29 12.02
CA ARG A 247 3.28 -30.30 13.04
C ARG A 247 4.54 -30.64 13.84
N ASN A 248 5.69 -30.59 13.18
CA ASN A 248 6.98 -30.79 13.81
C ASN A 248 8.06 -30.12 12.95
N PRO A 249 8.67 -29.02 13.41
CA PRO A 249 9.67 -28.26 12.63
C PRO A 249 11.10 -28.83 12.73
N ALA A 250 11.34 -29.91 13.43
CA ALA A 250 12.69 -30.43 13.74
C ALA A 250 13.59 -30.57 12.51
N HIS A 251 13.05 -30.98 11.36
CA HIS A 251 13.83 -31.12 10.13
C HIS A 251 14.21 -29.76 9.50
N GLU A 252 13.34 -28.73 9.61
CA GLU A 252 13.70 -27.36 9.18
C GLU A 252 14.76 -26.76 10.10
N VAL A 253 14.63 -26.99 11.42
CA VAL A 253 15.61 -26.53 12.41
C VAL A 253 16.98 -27.15 12.14
N ALA A 254 17.06 -28.49 11.95
CA ALA A 254 18.33 -29.18 11.67
C ALA A 254 18.99 -28.67 10.37
N ALA A 255 18.21 -28.46 9.31
CA ALA A 255 18.72 -27.91 8.04
C ALA A 255 19.18 -26.45 8.19
N ARG A 256 18.42 -25.63 8.95
CA ARG A 256 18.76 -24.21 9.25
C ARG A 256 20.11 -24.12 9.98
N GLU A 257 20.30 -24.93 10.99
CA GLU A 257 21.56 -24.97 11.76
C GLU A 257 22.74 -25.39 10.90
N LEU A 258 22.58 -26.45 10.09
CA LEU A 258 23.61 -26.89 9.15
C LEU A 258 24.01 -25.78 8.16
N ILE A 259 23.02 -25.12 7.54
CA ILE A 259 23.29 -24.06 6.57
C ILE A 259 23.97 -22.86 7.23
N ARG A 260 23.49 -22.42 8.39
CA ARG A 260 24.11 -21.31 9.14
C ARG A 260 25.54 -21.59 9.54
N GLU A 261 25.82 -22.80 10.04
CA GLU A 261 27.16 -23.22 10.41
C GLU A 261 28.12 -23.21 9.21
N LYS A 262 27.68 -23.74 8.07
CA LYS A 262 28.56 -23.91 6.89
C LYS A 262 28.71 -22.66 6.04
N THR A 263 27.71 -21.77 6.00
CA THR A 263 27.69 -20.63 5.06
C THR A 263 27.66 -19.26 5.72
N GLY A 264 27.15 -19.16 6.94
CA GLY A 264 26.89 -17.86 7.61
C GLY A 264 25.78 -17.02 6.96
N LEU A 265 25.10 -17.52 5.93
CA LEU A 265 24.07 -16.78 5.18
C LEU A 265 22.73 -16.78 5.92
N PRO A 266 21.86 -15.80 5.64
CA PRO A 266 20.50 -15.74 6.15
C PRO A 266 19.69 -16.97 5.71
N VAL A 267 18.90 -17.50 6.65
CA VAL A 267 18.04 -18.66 6.42
C VAL A 267 16.64 -18.33 6.93
N THR A 268 15.64 -18.55 6.10
CA THR A 268 14.22 -18.48 6.47
C THR A 268 13.62 -19.86 6.49
N SER A 269 12.97 -20.26 7.60
CA SER A 269 12.25 -21.53 7.75
C SER A 269 10.74 -21.30 7.62
N SER A 270 10.04 -22.23 6.97
CA SER A 270 8.62 -22.06 6.64
C SER A 270 7.69 -22.01 7.86
N HIS A 271 8.02 -22.77 8.92
CA HIS A 271 7.26 -22.80 10.17
C HIS A 271 7.33 -21.49 10.96
N GLU A 272 8.35 -20.64 10.71
CA GLU A 272 8.47 -19.33 11.35
C GLU A 272 7.49 -18.32 10.79
N LEU A 273 7.07 -18.49 9.52
CA LEU A 273 6.21 -17.53 8.80
C LEU A 273 4.73 -17.92 8.83
N SER A 274 4.40 -19.22 8.91
CA SER A 274 3.01 -19.66 8.88
C SER A 274 2.82 -21.02 9.55
N ALA A 275 1.79 -21.13 10.39
CA ALA A 275 1.32 -22.38 10.96
C ALA A 275 0.24 -23.07 10.08
N LYS A 276 -0.13 -22.49 8.93
CA LYS A 276 -1.14 -23.03 8.02
C LYS A 276 -0.58 -24.21 7.21
N LEU A 277 -1.42 -25.20 6.93
CA LEU A 277 -1.10 -26.27 6.00
C LEU A 277 -0.97 -25.76 4.57
N GLY A 278 -0.34 -26.53 3.68
CA GLY A 278 -0.12 -26.14 2.28
C GLY A 278 1.38 -25.93 2.00
N GLY A 279 2.12 -27.04 1.93
CA GLY A 279 3.59 -27.05 1.77
C GLY A 279 4.10 -26.17 0.63
N PRO A 280 3.62 -26.33 -0.64
CA PRO A 280 4.10 -25.51 -1.74
C PRO A 280 3.87 -24.00 -1.55
N ARG A 281 2.70 -23.60 -0.99
CA ARG A 281 2.43 -22.18 -0.68
C ARG A 281 3.29 -21.66 0.47
N ARG A 282 3.59 -22.49 1.50
CA ARG A 282 4.57 -22.11 2.53
C ARG A 282 5.96 -21.93 1.93
N ALA A 283 6.40 -22.86 1.06
CA ALA A 283 7.67 -22.76 0.36
C ALA A 283 7.76 -21.49 -0.49
N LEU A 284 6.69 -21.14 -1.21
CA LEU A 284 6.57 -19.88 -1.95
C LEU A 284 6.76 -18.67 -1.03
N THR A 285 6.01 -18.62 0.07
CA THR A 285 6.10 -17.49 1.03
C THR A 285 7.51 -17.38 1.62
N THR A 286 8.13 -18.51 1.94
CA THR A 286 9.48 -18.57 2.51
C THR A 286 10.54 -18.11 1.49
N LEU A 287 10.41 -18.53 0.23
CA LEU A 287 11.27 -18.10 -0.87
C LEU A 287 11.18 -16.57 -1.07
N LEU A 288 9.96 -16.04 -1.11
CA LEU A 288 9.74 -14.60 -1.28
C LEU A 288 10.28 -13.80 -0.09
N ASN A 289 10.12 -14.31 1.15
CA ASN A 289 10.72 -13.68 2.33
C ASN A 289 12.24 -13.60 2.21
N ALA A 290 12.89 -14.73 1.92
CA ALA A 290 14.34 -14.78 1.82
C ALA A 290 14.91 -13.83 0.75
N ARG A 291 14.20 -13.64 -0.36
CA ARG A 291 14.59 -12.67 -1.42
C ARG A 291 14.55 -11.22 -0.96
N LEU A 292 13.63 -10.87 -0.05
CA LEU A 292 13.44 -9.51 0.43
C LEU A 292 14.41 -9.11 1.54
N ILE A 293 15.04 -10.06 2.25
CA ILE A 293 15.87 -9.79 3.44
C ILE A 293 16.92 -8.70 3.15
N SER A 294 17.71 -8.86 2.10
CA SER A 294 18.78 -7.91 1.78
C SER A 294 18.29 -6.52 1.39
N MET A 295 17.08 -6.43 0.85
CA MET A 295 16.49 -5.14 0.43
C MET A 295 15.98 -4.36 1.63
N ILE A 296 15.22 -5.01 2.50
CA ILE A 296 14.69 -4.40 3.72
C ILE A 296 15.82 -4.08 4.70
N ASP A 297 16.84 -4.94 4.82
CA ASP A 297 18.01 -4.64 5.63
C ASP A 297 18.72 -3.36 5.19
N ARG A 298 18.94 -3.18 3.87
CA ARG A 298 19.52 -1.93 3.35
C ARG A 298 18.67 -0.71 3.62
N LEU A 299 17.33 -0.82 3.42
CA LEU A 299 16.42 0.29 3.70
C LEU A 299 16.46 0.69 5.18
N VAL A 300 16.36 -0.29 6.08
CA VAL A 300 16.38 -0.05 7.52
C VAL A 300 17.72 0.52 7.95
N ALA A 301 18.85 -0.07 7.51
CA ALA A 301 20.19 0.43 7.84
C ALA A 301 20.42 1.86 7.33
N ALA A 302 19.97 2.19 6.12
CA ALA A 302 20.06 3.53 5.57
C ALA A 302 19.22 4.53 6.37
N THR A 303 18.00 4.13 6.80
CA THR A 303 17.13 4.97 7.62
C THR A 303 17.73 5.20 9.01
N GLU A 304 18.19 4.14 9.69
CA GLU A 304 18.85 4.25 11.01
C GLU A 304 20.09 5.14 10.93
N GLY A 305 20.97 4.92 9.92
CA GLY A 305 22.16 5.74 9.73
C GLY A 305 21.84 7.22 9.47
N PHE A 306 20.75 7.52 8.77
CA PHE A 306 20.29 8.90 8.59
C PHE A 306 19.77 9.50 9.91
N LEU A 307 18.97 8.75 10.68
CA LEU A 307 18.44 9.21 11.97
C LEU A 307 19.58 9.51 12.95
N ASP A 308 20.59 8.66 13.02
CA ASP A 308 21.79 8.85 13.83
C ASP A 308 22.56 10.13 13.43
N GLN A 309 22.73 10.38 12.12
CA GLN A 309 23.39 11.60 11.62
C GLN A 309 22.64 12.88 12.00
N ARG A 310 21.32 12.80 12.23
CA ARG A 310 20.47 13.93 12.66
C ARG A 310 20.33 14.01 14.18
N GLY A 311 20.94 13.10 14.95
CA GLY A 311 20.82 13.06 16.41
C GLY A 311 19.45 12.59 16.90
N ILE A 312 18.70 11.87 16.05
CA ILE A 312 17.40 11.27 16.42
C ILE A 312 17.67 9.90 17.04
N ALA A 313 17.73 9.84 18.35
CA ALA A 313 17.96 8.59 19.12
C ALA A 313 16.68 7.83 19.44
N ALA A 314 15.69 7.87 18.54
CA ALA A 314 14.39 7.22 18.71
C ALA A 314 14.39 5.82 18.07
N PRO A 315 13.67 4.83 18.65
CA PRO A 315 13.53 3.52 18.03
C PRO A 315 12.79 3.64 16.69
N LEU A 316 13.26 2.87 15.70
CA LEU A 316 12.61 2.75 14.39
C LEU A 316 11.64 1.56 14.40
N MET A 317 10.38 1.85 14.10
CA MET A 317 9.33 0.87 13.90
C MET A 317 8.96 0.77 12.40
N VAL A 318 8.48 -0.39 11.98
CA VAL A 318 8.03 -0.65 10.61
C VAL A 318 6.60 -1.15 10.64
N VAL A 319 5.77 -0.65 9.72
CA VAL A 319 4.38 -1.09 9.58
C VAL A 319 4.33 -2.41 8.83
N ARG A 320 3.52 -3.34 9.32
CA ARG A 320 3.18 -4.61 8.66
C ARG A 320 1.95 -4.46 7.75
N GLY A 321 1.74 -5.48 6.92
CA GLY A 321 0.58 -5.54 6.02
C GLY A 321 -0.79 -5.65 6.70
N ASP A 322 -0.84 -5.96 7.98
CA ASP A 322 -2.04 -5.96 8.82
C ASP A 322 -2.27 -4.63 9.58
N GLY A 323 -1.40 -3.63 9.38
CA GLY A 323 -1.43 -2.34 10.05
C GLY A 323 -0.76 -2.30 11.42
N ALA A 324 -0.22 -3.41 11.92
CA ALA A 324 0.53 -3.45 13.16
C ALA A 324 1.95 -2.91 12.98
N LEU A 325 2.54 -2.44 14.09
CA LEU A 325 3.94 -2.02 14.15
C LEU A 325 4.83 -3.16 14.65
N VAL A 326 6.03 -3.24 14.11
CA VAL A 326 7.10 -4.09 14.61
C VAL A 326 8.42 -3.33 14.61
N SER A 327 9.37 -3.74 15.47
CA SER A 327 10.72 -3.17 15.47
C SER A 327 11.42 -3.38 14.12
N ALA A 328 12.33 -2.49 13.78
CA ALA A 328 13.16 -2.63 12.58
C ALA A 328 13.93 -3.98 12.56
N ALA A 329 14.38 -4.45 13.72
CA ALA A 329 15.05 -5.74 13.86
C ALA A 329 14.14 -6.93 13.51
N PHE A 330 12.88 -6.87 13.92
CA PHE A 330 11.88 -7.88 13.55
C PHE A 330 11.56 -7.87 12.05
N ALA A 331 11.37 -6.67 11.47
CA ALA A 331 11.10 -6.50 10.05
C ALA A 331 12.25 -7.02 9.15
N ARG A 332 13.50 -6.91 9.57
CA ARG A 332 14.67 -7.48 8.87
C ARG A 332 14.59 -9.00 8.73
N GLN A 333 14.03 -9.71 9.71
CA GLN A 333 13.91 -11.16 9.69
C GLN A 333 12.70 -11.63 8.86
N ARG A 334 11.62 -10.85 8.87
CA ARG A 334 10.34 -11.17 8.24
C ARG A 334 9.86 -10.08 7.28
N PRO A 335 10.68 -9.70 6.29
CA PRO A 335 10.35 -8.62 5.37
C PRO A 335 9.08 -8.86 4.56
N ILE A 336 8.68 -10.11 4.32
CA ILE A 336 7.42 -10.45 3.62
C ILE A 336 6.20 -9.93 4.38
N GLU A 337 6.25 -9.77 5.70
CA GLU A 337 5.16 -9.24 6.50
C GLU A 337 4.94 -7.73 6.30
N THR A 338 5.88 -7.02 5.63
CA THR A 338 5.75 -5.58 5.32
C THR A 338 5.05 -5.31 3.97
N ILE A 339 4.63 -6.36 3.23
CA ILE A 339 3.84 -6.17 2.02
C ILE A 339 2.51 -5.49 2.35
N LEU A 340 2.05 -4.59 1.48
CA LEU A 340 0.83 -3.79 1.67
C LEU A 340 0.84 -2.90 2.94
N SER A 341 2.01 -2.59 3.52
CA SER A 341 2.11 -1.77 4.73
C SER A 341 1.61 -0.32 4.53
N GLY A 342 1.79 0.28 3.36
CA GLY A 342 1.28 1.62 3.04
C GLY A 342 -0.25 1.67 3.15
N PRO A 343 -1.00 0.87 2.38
CA PRO A 343 -2.45 0.78 2.50
C PRO A 343 -2.96 0.43 3.90
N ALA A 344 -2.29 -0.51 4.58
CA ALA A 344 -2.64 -0.86 5.96
C ALA A 344 -2.48 0.34 6.91
N ALA A 345 -1.41 1.11 6.77
CA ALA A 345 -1.20 2.36 7.50
C ALA A 345 -2.30 3.38 7.17
N SER A 346 -2.74 3.50 5.89
CA SER A 346 -3.86 4.38 5.53
C SER A 346 -5.13 4.08 6.33
N LEU A 347 -5.47 2.80 6.51
CA LEU A 347 -6.65 2.41 7.29
C LEU A 347 -6.51 2.74 8.78
N VAL A 348 -5.33 2.51 9.35
CA VAL A 348 -5.03 2.91 10.74
C VAL A 348 -5.13 4.43 10.90
N GLY A 349 -4.59 5.19 9.93
CA GLY A 349 -4.72 6.65 9.87
C GLY A 349 -6.16 7.12 9.72
N ALA A 350 -6.94 6.48 8.85
CA ALA A 350 -8.37 6.76 8.66
C ALA A 350 -9.16 6.64 9.96
N ARG A 351 -8.99 5.52 10.66
CA ARG A 351 -9.60 5.30 11.97
C ARG A 351 -9.21 6.36 12.98
N HIS A 352 -7.91 6.67 13.04
CA HIS A 352 -7.40 7.68 13.98
C HIS A 352 -7.99 9.06 13.73
N MET A 353 -8.07 9.49 12.47
CA MET A 353 -8.57 10.80 12.08
C MET A 353 -10.07 10.95 12.27
N THR A 354 -10.85 9.89 12.07
CA THR A 354 -12.31 9.94 12.08
C THR A 354 -12.95 9.40 13.37
N GLY A 355 -12.27 8.49 14.07
CA GLY A 355 -12.82 7.76 15.20
C GLY A 355 -13.86 6.69 14.84
N LEU A 356 -14.05 6.41 13.55
CA LEU A 356 -14.97 5.39 13.08
C LEU A 356 -14.32 4.01 13.18
N ASP A 357 -15.00 3.08 13.84
CA ASP A 357 -14.54 1.70 13.97
C ASP A 357 -15.03 0.80 12.83
N ASN A 358 -16.14 1.19 12.15
CA ASN A 358 -16.68 0.46 11.01
C ASN A 358 -16.86 1.44 9.85
N ALA A 359 -16.17 1.21 8.74
CA ALA A 359 -16.21 2.06 7.54
C ALA A 359 -15.72 1.33 6.30
N MET A 360 -16.14 1.78 5.12
CA MET A 360 -15.38 1.58 3.88
C MET A 360 -14.31 2.66 3.81
N VAL A 361 -13.07 2.29 3.53
CA VAL A 361 -11.99 3.27 3.33
C VAL A 361 -11.61 3.25 1.87
N SER A 362 -11.60 4.42 1.24
CA SER A 362 -11.21 4.59 -0.16
C SER A 362 -10.10 5.62 -0.26
N ASP A 363 -8.90 5.17 -0.59
CA ASP A 363 -7.70 6.00 -0.75
C ASP A 363 -7.47 6.28 -2.24
N ILE A 364 -7.70 7.51 -2.67
CA ILE A 364 -7.54 7.91 -4.07
C ILE A 364 -6.26 8.72 -4.27
N GLY A 365 -5.27 8.06 -4.87
CA GLY A 365 -4.02 8.67 -5.28
C GLY A 365 -4.09 9.33 -6.67
N GLY A 366 -2.93 9.63 -7.23
CA GLY A 366 -2.83 10.09 -8.62
C GLY A 366 -3.08 8.98 -9.63
N THR A 367 -2.74 7.73 -9.30
CA THR A 367 -2.73 6.59 -10.24
C THR A 367 -3.81 5.56 -9.95
N THR A 368 -4.00 5.22 -8.69
CA THR A 368 -4.89 4.15 -8.24
C THR A 368 -5.85 4.65 -7.16
N THR A 369 -6.93 3.92 -7.02
CA THR A 369 -7.84 3.98 -5.87
C THR A 369 -7.80 2.64 -5.17
N ASP A 370 -7.46 2.64 -3.90
CA ASP A 370 -7.43 1.48 -3.03
C ASP A 370 -8.66 1.49 -2.13
N VAL A 371 -9.44 0.40 -2.14
CA VAL A 371 -10.67 0.28 -1.35
C VAL A 371 -10.54 -0.92 -0.41
N ALA A 372 -10.80 -0.69 0.88
CA ALA A 372 -10.74 -1.71 1.91
C ALA A 372 -11.80 -1.48 2.99
N VAL A 373 -12.00 -2.48 3.84
CA VAL A 373 -12.96 -2.46 4.95
C VAL A 373 -12.23 -2.27 6.28
N LEU A 374 -12.73 -1.33 7.07
CA LEU A 374 -12.43 -1.19 8.49
C LEU A 374 -13.57 -1.85 9.26
N ASP A 375 -13.23 -2.79 10.14
CA ASP A 375 -14.18 -3.59 10.90
C ASP A 375 -13.71 -3.68 12.37
N GLU A 376 -14.56 -3.30 13.32
CA GLU A 376 -14.24 -3.25 14.76
C GLU A 376 -12.93 -2.48 15.07
N GLY A 377 -12.69 -1.40 14.33
CA GLY A 377 -11.51 -0.54 14.47
C GLY A 377 -10.22 -1.14 13.89
N ARG A 378 -10.30 -2.17 13.07
CA ARG A 378 -9.15 -2.86 12.45
C ARG A 378 -9.34 -3.02 10.95
N PRO A 379 -8.23 -2.99 10.17
CA PRO A 379 -8.29 -3.42 8.77
C PRO A 379 -8.77 -4.87 8.68
N ARG A 380 -9.75 -5.14 7.81
CA ARG A 380 -10.13 -6.51 7.49
C ARG A 380 -8.97 -7.19 6.75
N LEU A 381 -8.61 -8.40 7.17
CA LEU A 381 -7.50 -9.15 6.60
C LEU A 381 -8.00 -10.16 5.56
N ASP A 382 -7.21 -10.42 4.51
CA ASP A 382 -7.50 -11.50 3.56
C ASP A 382 -7.26 -12.85 4.26
N PRO A 383 -8.31 -13.67 4.50
CA PRO A 383 -8.19 -14.94 5.22
C PRO A 383 -7.33 -15.95 4.48
N GLU A 384 -7.26 -15.84 3.15
CA GLU A 384 -6.46 -16.70 2.29
C GLU A 384 -5.00 -16.24 2.18
N GLY A 385 -4.66 -15.07 2.72
CA GLY A 385 -3.34 -14.45 2.64
C GLY A 385 -3.17 -13.53 1.44
N ALA A 386 -2.23 -12.59 1.58
CA ALA A 386 -2.00 -11.53 0.61
C ALA A 386 -1.59 -12.04 -0.76
N THR A 387 -2.16 -11.44 -1.81
CA THR A 387 -1.74 -11.65 -3.20
C THR A 387 -0.87 -10.48 -3.66
N VAL A 388 0.37 -10.76 -4.09
CA VAL A 388 1.31 -9.74 -4.56
C VAL A 388 2.13 -10.29 -5.74
N GLY A 389 2.32 -9.48 -6.78
CA GLY A 389 3.07 -9.90 -7.98
C GLY A 389 2.50 -11.14 -8.69
N GLY A 390 1.20 -11.41 -8.53
CA GLY A 390 0.55 -12.63 -9.05
C GLY A 390 0.73 -13.87 -8.18
N PHE A 391 1.41 -13.75 -7.02
CA PHE A 391 1.65 -14.84 -6.09
C PHE A 391 0.77 -14.70 -4.84
N ARG A 392 0.05 -15.75 -4.48
CA ARG A 392 -0.72 -15.79 -3.23
C ARG A 392 0.14 -16.35 -2.10
N THR A 393 0.47 -15.50 -1.14
CA THR A 393 1.30 -15.83 0.01
C THR A 393 0.45 -16.40 1.17
N MET A 394 1.11 -16.78 2.26
CA MET A 394 0.45 -17.12 3.54
C MET A 394 0.49 -15.98 4.57
N VAL A 395 0.99 -14.82 4.18
CA VAL A 395 1.11 -13.67 5.07
C VAL A 395 -0.23 -12.98 5.20
N GLU A 396 -0.62 -12.67 6.43
CA GLU A 396 -1.78 -11.85 6.72
C GLU A 396 -1.52 -10.41 6.32
N ALA A 397 -2.39 -9.86 5.48
CA ALA A 397 -2.38 -8.47 5.11
C ALA A 397 -3.80 -7.97 4.85
N VAL A 398 -3.96 -6.68 4.79
CA VAL A 398 -5.25 -6.05 4.52
C VAL A 398 -5.90 -6.61 3.26
N ALA A 399 -7.17 -6.99 3.38
CA ALA A 399 -8.03 -7.31 2.25
C ALA A 399 -8.35 -6.00 1.51
N MET A 400 -7.70 -5.78 0.37
CA MET A 400 -7.79 -4.54 -0.37
C MET A 400 -7.98 -4.82 -1.85
N ARG A 401 -8.80 -3.98 -2.49
CA ARG A 401 -8.96 -3.96 -3.94
C ARG A 401 -8.38 -2.68 -4.51
N THR A 402 -7.51 -2.83 -5.51
CA THR A 402 -6.86 -1.72 -6.20
C THR A 402 -7.45 -1.54 -7.59
N PHE A 403 -7.86 -0.33 -7.89
CA PHE A 403 -8.44 0.05 -9.18
C PHE A 403 -7.59 1.09 -9.88
N GLY A 404 -7.45 1.00 -11.21
CA GLY A 404 -6.67 1.93 -12.03
C GLY A 404 -7.39 3.27 -12.25
N LEU A 405 -7.81 3.93 -11.18
CA LEU A 405 -8.48 5.23 -11.18
C LEU A 405 -7.79 6.18 -10.22
N GLY A 406 -7.47 7.38 -10.65
CA GLY A 406 -6.87 8.42 -9.81
C GLY A 406 -6.95 9.80 -10.44
N GLY A 407 -6.47 10.81 -9.73
CA GLY A 407 -6.47 12.19 -10.20
C GLY A 407 -5.71 12.42 -11.50
N ASP A 408 -4.72 11.58 -11.81
CA ASP A 408 -3.87 11.65 -13.01
C ASP A 408 -4.30 10.64 -14.09
N SER A 409 -5.48 10.04 -13.98
CA SER A 409 -6.03 9.12 -14.99
C SER A 409 -6.18 9.81 -16.34
N GLU A 410 -5.80 9.11 -17.42
CA GLU A 410 -6.01 9.58 -18.79
C GLU A 410 -7.50 9.79 -19.06
N VAL A 411 -7.87 10.97 -19.52
CA VAL A 411 -9.24 11.26 -19.99
C VAL A 411 -9.35 10.89 -21.46
N THR A 412 -10.27 9.98 -21.77
CA THR A 412 -10.58 9.57 -23.14
C THR A 412 -12.08 9.58 -23.41
N LEU A 413 -12.47 9.32 -24.64
CA LEU A 413 -13.87 9.21 -25.06
C LEU A 413 -14.14 7.80 -25.55
N GLU A 414 -15.36 7.34 -25.38
CA GLU A 414 -15.85 6.09 -25.95
C GLU A 414 -15.81 6.15 -27.46
N ASP A 415 -15.06 5.22 -28.09
CA ASP A 415 -14.88 5.23 -29.56
C ASP A 415 -16.20 4.87 -30.28
N GLY A 416 -16.52 5.63 -31.32
CA GLY A 416 -17.61 5.33 -32.27
C GLY A 416 -19.04 5.57 -31.75
N ALA A 417 -19.22 6.08 -30.55
CA ALA A 417 -20.54 6.40 -30.00
C ALA A 417 -21.08 7.73 -30.52
N LEU A 418 -22.39 7.80 -30.78
CA LEU A 418 -23.06 9.06 -31.16
C LEU A 418 -22.99 10.11 -30.05
N ASN A 419 -23.10 9.67 -28.80
CA ASN A 419 -22.89 10.45 -27.58
C ASN A 419 -21.81 9.79 -26.75
N PRO A 420 -20.53 10.05 -26.98
CA PRO A 420 -19.44 9.36 -26.33
C PRO A 420 -19.40 9.71 -24.83
N ARG A 421 -19.25 8.66 -24.01
CA ARG A 421 -18.99 8.83 -22.59
C ARG A 421 -17.55 9.22 -22.38
N VAL A 422 -17.29 9.99 -21.33
CA VAL A 422 -15.95 10.20 -20.78
C VAL A 422 -15.50 8.92 -20.10
N LEU A 423 -14.29 8.46 -20.41
CA LEU A 423 -13.65 7.32 -19.79
C LEU A 423 -12.37 7.79 -19.09
N LEU A 424 -12.05 7.17 -17.95
CA LEU A 424 -10.88 7.51 -17.13
C LEU A 424 -9.94 6.33 -17.00
N GLY A 425 -8.65 6.57 -17.20
CA GLY A 425 -7.62 5.54 -17.06
C GLY A 425 -7.75 4.37 -18.05
N PRO A 426 -7.16 3.20 -17.73
CA PRO A 426 -6.28 2.95 -16.57
C PRO A 426 -4.88 3.58 -16.71
N ARG A 427 -4.55 4.18 -17.87
CA ARG A 427 -3.26 4.84 -18.06
C ARG A 427 -3.17 6.10 -17.20
N ARG A 428 -2.01 6.29 -16.54
CA ARG A 428 -1.64 7.54 -15.90
C ARG A 428 -0.99 8.48 -16.91
N LEU A 429 -1.30 9.78 -16.81
CA LEU A 429 -0.61 10.88 -17.51
C LEU A 429 -0.02 11.86 -16.50
N VAL A 430 0.96 12.65 -16.93
CA VAL A 430 1.34 13.85 -16.19
C VAL A 430 0.30 14.92 -16.51
N PRO A 431 -0.38 15.50 -15.49
CA PRO A 431 -1.34 16.57 -15.72
C PRO A 431 -0.75 17.76 -16.49
N LEU A 432 -1.51 18.36 -17.38
CA LEU A 432 -1.07 19.53 -18.16
C LEU A 432 -0.78 20.74 -17.25
N ALA A 433 -1.58 20.93 -16.20
CA ALA A 433 -1.34 21.98 -15.21
C ALA A 433 0.02 21.81 -14.52
N LEU A 434 0.42 20.56 -14.21
CA LEU A 434 1.73 20.26 -13.64
C LEU A 434 2.85 20.43 -14.68
N ALA A 435 2.65 19.96 -15.91
CA ALA A 435 3.61 20.16 -17.00
C ALA A 435 3.80 21.65 -17.32
N GLY A 436 2.73 22.47 -17.19
CA GLY A 436 2.78 23.91 -17.33
C GLY A 436 3.64 24.62 -16.30
N MET A 437 3.66 24.15 -15.04
CA MET A 437 4.57 24.67 -14.02
C MET A 437 6.05 24.44 -14.38
N ALA A 438 6.37 23.25 -14.88
CA ALA A 438 7.75 22.87 -15.13
C ALA A 438 8.28 23.38 -16.47
N HIS A 439 7.45 23.46 -17.49
CA HIS A 439 7.84 23.74 -18.87
C HIS A 439 7.06 24.91 -19.49
N GLY A 440 6.26 25.60 -18.73
CA GLY A 440 5.52 26.85 -18.97
C GLY A 440 5.23 27.17 -20.42
N GLU A 441 6.06 28.03 -21.00
CA GLU A 441 5.89 28.56 -22.33
C GLU A 441 5.91 27.49 -23.44
N ALA A 442 6.70 26.43 -23.28
CA ALA A 442 6.81 25.38 -24.28
C ALA A 442 5.50 24.58 -24.44
N VAL A 443 4.80 24.34 -23.31
CA VAL A 443 3.52 23.63 -23.32
C VAL A 443 2.39 24.56 -23.77
N LYS A 444 2.34 25.78 -23.23
CA LYS A 444 1.28 26.76 -23.55
C LYS A 444 1.28 27.15 -25.02
N SER A 445 2.41 27.57 -25.56
CA SER A 445 2.52 27.99 -26.97
C SER A 445 2.09 26.87 -27.93
N GLU A 446 2.35 25.61 -27.59
CA GLU A 446 1.96 24.49 -28.40
C GLU A 446 0.48 24.17 -28.30
N LEU A 447 -0.13 24.23 -27.10
CA LEU A 447 -1.56 24.12 -26.91
C LEU A 447 -2.32 25.22 -27.66
N GLU A 448 -1.84 26.47 -27.59
CA GLU A 448 -2.39 27.59 -28.33
C GLU A 448 -2.26 27.43 -29.84
N ARG A 449 -1.14 26.86 -30.33
CA ARG A 449 -1.00 26.50 -31.75
C ARG A 449 -2.06 25.50 -32.18
N GLN A 450 -2.30 24.46 -31.39
CA GLN A 450 -3.31 23.45 -31.66
C GLN A 450 -4.72 24.03 -31.61
N LEU A 451 -5.01 24.96 -30.69
CA LEU A 451 -6.29 25.67 -30.61
C LEU A 451 -6.56 26.58 -31.83
N ARG A 452 -5.53 27.09 -32.51
CA ARG A 452 -5.71 27.85 -33.77
C ARG A 452 -6.11 26.96 -34.95
N ALA A 453 -5.95 25.63 -34.85
CA ALA A 453 -6.40 24.72 -35.88
C ALA A 453 -7.93 24.63 -35.93
N PRO A 454 -8.55 24.56 -37.13
CA PRO A 454 -10.00 24.48 -37.29
C PRO A 454 -10.61 23.19 -36.71
N ASN A 455 -9.86 22.12 -36.70
CA ASN A 455 -10.25 20.82 -36.17
C ASN A 455 -9.23 20.33 -35.16
N THR A 456 -9.71 19.65 -34.11
CA THR A 456 -8.88 19.04 -33.10
C THR A 456 -8.44 17.63 -33.54
N GLY A 457 -7.15 17.37 -33.53
CA GLY A 457 -6.57 16.07 -33.82
C GLY A 457 -6.67 15.10 -32.63
N ARG A 458 -6.54 13.81 -32.92
CA ARG A 458 -6.60 12.75 -31.86
C ARG A 458 -5.45 12.89 -30.84
N MET A 459 -4.31 13.41 -31.27
CA MET A 459 -3.09 13.55 -30.44
C MET A 459 -2.94 14.96 -29.83
N ASP A 460 -3.85 15.88 -30.14
CA ASP A 460 -3.79 17.24 -29.59
C ASP A 460 -3.97 17.22 -28.06
N GLY A 461 -3.28 18.13 -27.38
CA GLY A 461 -3.23 18.21 -25.94
C GLY A 461 -2.38 17.12 -25.28
N ARG A 462 -1.59 16.38 -26.05
CA ARG A 462 -0.70 15.30 -25.54
C ARG A 462 0.75 15.58 -25.88
N PHE A 463 1.64 15.31 -24.91
CA PHE A 463 3.09 15.54 -25.07
C PHE A 463 3.85 14.33 -24.55
N ALA A 464 5.03 14.09 -25.12
CA ALA A 464 6.03 13.16 -24.59
C ALA A 464 7.20 13.95 -24.01
N VAL A 465 7.72 13.51 -22.86
CA VAL A 465 8.89 14.11 -22.20
C VAL A 465 9.74 13.01 -21.59
N ARG A 466 11.08 13.14 -21.61
CA ARG A 466 11.98 12.18 -20.95
C ARG A 466 11.81 12.24 -19.44
N THR A 467 11.92 11.08 -18.81
CA THR A 467 11.80 10.95 -17.35
C THR A 467 13.04 11.43 -16.57
N GLY A 468 14.13 11.75 -17.26
CA GLY A 468 15.38 12.17 -16.62
C GLY A 468 16.15 11.04 -15.93
N VAL A 469 15.78 9.78 -16.16
CA VAL A 469 16.54 8.63 -15.64
C VAL A 469 17.95 8.58 -16.20
N PRO A 470 18.94 8.05 -15.45
CA PRO A 470 20.30 7.88 -15.92
C PRO A 470 20.36 7.07 -17.24
N ASP A 471 21.25 7.43 -18.16
CA ASP A 471 21.38 6.83 -19.48
C ASP A 471 21.62 5.31 -19.46
N ARG A 472 22.22 4.77 -18.39
CA ARG A 472 22.37 3.32 -18.21
C ARG A 472 21.03 2.55 -18.26
N LEU A 473 19.91 3.20 -17.86
CA LEU A 473 18.57 2.59 -17.92
C LEU A 473 17.96 2.61 -19.33
N ALA A 474 18.49 3.44 -20.22
CA ALA A 474 18.16 3.45 -21.63
C ALA A 474 18.98 2.42 -22.46
N ALA A 475 19.86 1.66 -21.81
CA ALA A 475 20.61 0.61 -22.49
C ALA A 475 19.68 -0.49 -23.05
N GLY A 476 20.07 -1.10 -24.18
CA GLY A 476 19.31 -2.17 -24.82
C GLY A 476 18.06 -1.72 -25.58
N LEU A 477 17.94 -0.45 -25.92
CA LEU A 477 16.90 0.02 -26.84
C LEU A 477 17.13 -0.52 -28.24
N THR A 478 16.05 -0.95 -28.90
CA THR A 478 16.09 -1.26 -30.34
C THR A 478 16.31 0.02 -31.14
N ALA A 479 16.79 -0.10 -32.41
CA ALA A 479 17.04 1.07 -33.23
C ALA A 479 15.82 1.99 -33.45
N PRO A 480 14.56 1.52 -33.57
CA PRO A 480 13.38 2.39 -33.55
C PRO A 480 13.12 3.07 -32.22
N GLU A 481 13.33 2.36 -31.09
CA GLU A 481 13.18 2.93 -29.75
C GLU A 481 14.22 4.01 -29.46
N ALA A 482 15.49 3.77 -29.79
CA ALA A 482 16.57 4.73 -29.63
C ALA A 482 16.30 6.02 -30.42
N ARG A 483 15.92 5.90 -31.70
CA ARG A 483 15.58 7.07 -32.52
C ARG A 483 14.42 7.88 -31.96
N LEU A 484 13.36 7.22 -31.49
CA LEU A 484 12.22 7.91 -30.90
C LEU A 484 12.59 8.54 -29.57
N TYR A 485 13.37 7.85 -28.74
CA TYR A 485 13.87 8.37 -27.46
C TYR A 485 14.79 9.58 -27.66
N GLU A 486 15.66 9.56 -28.67
CA GLU A 486 16.51 10.70 -29.03
C GLU A 486 15.69 11.93 -29.48
N ALA A 487 14.62 11.69 -30.25
CA ALA A 487 13.72 12.76 -30.68
C ALA A 487 12.94 13.40 -29.51
N ILE A 488 12.68 12.65 -28.43
CA ILE A 488 12.04 13.16 -27.21
C ILE A 488 13.10 13.76 -26.30
N GLY A 489 13.08 15.09 -26.14
CA GLY A 489 14.01 15.83 -25.28
C GLY A 489 13.58 15.88 -23.81
N PRO A 490 14.30 16.66 -23.00
CA PRO A 490 13.87 16.99 -21.63
C PRO A 490 12.70 17.99 -21.61
N THR A 491 12.42 18.66 -22.72
CA THR A 491 11.25 19.55 -22.90
C THR A 491 10.11 18.76 -23.55
N PRO A 492 8.86 18.93 -23.10
CA PRO A 492 7.71 18.25 -23.69
C PRO A 492 7.56 18.50 -25.18
N LEU A 493 7.46 17.41 -25.95
CA LEU A 493 7.24 17.44 -27.39
C LEU A 493 5.82 16.95 -27.71
N ALA A 494 5.05 17.74 -28.45
CA ALA A 494 3.69 17.41 -28.81
C ALA A 494 3.61 16.14 -29.68
N LEU A 495 2.66 15.24 -29.33
CA LEU A 495 2.51 13.94 -29.98
C LEU A 495 2.06 14.03 -31.44
N ASP A 496 1.31 15.08 -31.82
CA ASP A 496 0.91 15.33 -33.19
C ASP A 496 2.10 15.63 -34.11
N ARG A 497 3.21 16.15 -33.57
CA ARG A 497 4.48 16.36 -34.28
C ARG A 497 5.40 15.15 -34.23
N LEU A 498 5.36 14.41 -33.12
CA LEU A 498 6.25 13.27 -32.88
C LEU A 498 5.80 12.01 -33.63
N LEU A 499 4.49 11.74 -33.67
CA LEU A 499 3.95 10.48 -34.16
C LEU A 499 3.36 10.64 -35.56
N THR A 500 4.05 10.08 -36.55
CA THR A 500 3.62 10.08 -37.95
C THR A 500 3.05 8.73 -38.39
N SER A 501 3.13 7.70 -37.55
CA SER A 501 2.63 6.36 -37.84
C SER A 501 2.18 5.59 -36.57
N ASN A 502 1.30 4.60 -36.76
CA ASN A 502 0.87 3.70 -35.69
C ASN A 502 2.04 2.87 -35.11
N ALA A 503 3.06 2.57 -35.90
CA ALA A 503 4.25 1.86 -35.40
C ALA A 503 5.03 2.69 -34.39
N GLN A 504 5.13 4.00 -34.60
CA GLN A 504 5.77 4.90 -33.65
C GLN A 504 4.96 5.01 -32.32
N ASN A 505 3.63 4.96 -32.39
CA ASN A 505 2.80 4.93 -31.17
C ASN A 505 3.06 3.65 -30.35
N ALA A 506 3.17 2.48 -30.98
CA ALA A 506 3.56 1.25 -30.32
C ALA A 506 4.98 1.34 -29.69
N THR A 507 5.91 1.98 -30.39
CA THR A 507 7.28 2.22 -29.88
C THR A 507 7.26 3.16 -28.68
N LEU A 508 6.49 4.27 -28.73
CA LEU A 508 6.31 5.19 -27.62
C LEU A 508 5.74 4.47 -26.39
N ASN A 509 4.73 3.63 -26.58
CA ASN A 509 4.16 2.86 -25.46
C ASN A 509 5.18 1.94 -24.80
N ARG A 510 6.13 1.35 -25.56
CA ARG A 510 7.23 0.56 -24.97
C ARG A 510 8.22 1.42 -24.18
N LEU A 511 8.53 2.63 -24.66
CA LEU A 511 9.37 3.57 -23.91
C LEU A 511 8.71 4.02 -22.61
N VAL A 512 7.38 4.24 -22.64
CA VAL A 512 6.59 4.57 -21.47
C VAL A 512 6.56 3.41 -20.48
N SER A 513 6.30 2.18 -20.92
CA SER A 513 6.30 1.00 -20.04
C SER A 513 7.68 0.69 -19.44
N ARG A 514 8.76 1.09 -20.09
CA ARG A 514 10.13 1.04 -19.55
C ARG A 514 10.46 2.20 -18.58
N GLY A 515 9.53 3.13 -18.36
CA GLY A 515 9.74 4.29 -17.49
C GLY A 515 10.73 5.32 -18.04
N LEU A 516 11.02 5.32 -19.35
CA LEU A 516 11.97 6.24 -19.99
C LEU A 516 11.31 7.53 -20.46
N VAL A 517 9.99 7.50 -20.71
CA VAL A 517 9.20 8.61 -21.24
C VAL A 517 7.89 8.71 -20.47
N HIS A 518 7.51 9.95 -20.15
CA HIS A 518 6.17 10.28 -19.67
C HIS A 518 5.31 10.84 -20.79
N ILE A 519 4.01 10.60 -20.68
CA ILE A 519 3.01 11.29 -21.49
C ILE A 519 2.32 12.32 -20.61
N CYS A 520 2.26 13.57 -21.07
CA CYS A 520 1.44 14.60 -20.46
C CYS A 520 0.11 14.70 -21.23
N GLY A 521 -0.98 15.03 -20.55
CA GLY A 521 -2.30 15.20 -21.17
C GLY A 521 -3.36 15.62 -20.17
N PHE A 522 -4.57 15.83 -20.64
CA PHE A 522 -5.70 16.26 -19.83
C PHE A 522 -6.15 15.15 -18.87
N THR A 523 -6.30 15.47 -17.58
CA THR A 523 -6.57 14.56 -16.47
C THR A 523 -7.67 15.12 -15.55
N PRO A 524 -8.23 14.32 -14.61
CA PRO A 524 -9.10 14.83 -13.55
C PRO A 524 -8.46 15.92 -12.68
N SER A 525 -7.15 15.85 -12.43
CA SER A 525 -6.43 16.91 -11.71
C SER A 525 -6.46 18.23 -12.46
N ASP A 526 -6.30 18.22 -13.80
CA ASP A 526 -6.48 19.43 -14.62
C ASP A 526 -7.91 19.97 -14.54
N ALA A 527 -8.89 19.07 -14.62
CA ALA A 527 -10.30 19.45 -14.49
C ALA A 527 -10.59 20.14 -13.15
N ALA A 528 -9.97 19.67 -12.05
CA ALA A 528 -10.08 20.31 -10.75
C ALA A 528 -9.47 21.72 -10.71
N HIS A 529 -8.34 21.95 -11.38
CA HIS A 529 -7.73 23.28 -11.51
C HIS A 529 -8.57 24.22 -12.36
N VAL A 530 -9.15 23.73 -13.46
CA VAL A 530 -10.07 24.51 -14.32
C VAL A 530 -11.30 25.01 -13.54
N LEU A 531 -11.82 24.15 -12.64
CA LEU A 531 -13.01 24.48 -11.82
C LEU A 531 -12.65 25.22 -10.51
N GLY A 532 -11.38 25.60 -10.31
CA GLY A 532 -10.93 26.29 -9.11
C GLY A 532 -11.03 25.48 -7.82
N LYS A 533 -11.17 24.15 -7.92
CA LYS A 533 -11.17 23.24 -6.76
C LYS A 533 -9.77 22.94 -6.27
N GLN A 534 -8.77 23.14 -7.10
CA GLN A 534 -7.33 23.11 -6.79
C GLN A 534 -6.65 24.35 -7.40
N ALA A 535 -5.55 24.82 -6.75
CA ALA A 535 -4.82 26.00 -7.19
C ALA A 535 -3.30 25.85 -7.03
N ASN A 536 -2.81 24.65 -6.80
CA ASN A 536 -1.38 24.36 -6.53
C ASN A 536 -0.54 24.21 -7.82
N TRP A 537 -1.19 24.16 -9.00
CA TRP A 537 -0.50 24.07 -10.31
C TRP A 537 -0.99 25.15 -11.28
N ASP A 538 -0.46 25.17 -12.51
CA ASP A 538 -0.83 26.15 -13.53
C ASP A 538 -2.21 25.86 -14.15
N ALA A 539 -3.25 26.42 -13.55
CA ALA A 539 -4.62 26.26 -14.00
C ALA A 539 -4.83 26.77 -15.46
N ALA A 540 -4.02 27.76 -15.93
CA ALA A 540 -4.15 28.27 -17.29
C ALA A 540 -3.77 27.23 -18.34
N THR A 541 -2.68 26.47 -18.10
CA THR A 541 -2.30 25.36 -18.98
C THR A 541 -3.31 24.22 -18.94
N GLY A 542 -3.84 23.87 -17.76
CA GLY A 542 -4.93 22.88 -17.63
C GLY A 542 -6.17 23.30 -18.41
N ARG A 543 -6.53 24.60 -18.38
CA ARG A 543 -7.66 25.18 -19.12
C ARG A 543 -7.50 25.03 -20.64
N LEU A 544 -6.32 25.34 -21.19
CA LEU A 544 -6.06 25.15 -22.63
C LEU A 544 -6.24 23.69 -23.06
N GLY A 545 -5.78 22.75 -22.24
CA GLY A 545 -5.97 21.30 -22.46
C GLY A 545 -7.45 20.90 -22.42
N ALA A 546 -8.21 21.41 -21.44
CA ALA A 546 -9.65 21.18 -21.34
C ALA A 546 -10.40 21.75 -22.55
N GLU A 547 -9.99 22.93 -23.06
CA GLU A 547 -10.59 23.53 -24.24
C GLU A 547 -10.36 22.69 -25.51
N LEU A 548 -9.13 22.20 -25.70
CA LEU A 548 -8.84 21.27 -26.80
C LEU A 548 -9.68 20.00 -26.69
N PHE A 549 -9.86 19.47 -25.49
CA PHE A 549 -10.65 18.27 -25.29
C PHE A 549 -12.14 18.53 -25.54
N ALA A 550 -12.69 19.67 -25.07
CA ALA A 550 -14.07 20.07 -25.28
C ALA A 550 -14.43 20.22 -26.78
N ARG A 551 -13.48 20.70 -27.59
CA ARG A 551 -13.64 20.89 -29.06
C ARG A 551 -13.61 19.59 -29.86
N ARG A 552 -13.26 18.45 -29.24
CA ARG A 552 -13.37 17.15 -29.90
C ARG A 552 -14.81 16.92 -30.33
N ARG A 553 -14.99 16.18 -31.42
CA ARG A 553 -16.33 15.99 -32.02
C ARG A 553 -16.90 14.63 -31.62
N ASP A 554 -18.22 14.64 -31.35
CA ASP A 554 -19.02 13.43 -31.19
C ASP A 554 -19.30 12.75 -32.53
N GLY A 555 -20.04 11.64 -32.53
CA GLY A 555 -20.44 10.94 -33.76
C GLY A 555 -21.38 11.72 -34.67
N ARG A 556 -21.93 12.88 -34.20
CA ARG A 556 -22.74 13.81 -34.99
C ARG A 556 -21.96 15.02 -35.48
N GLY A 557 -20.67 15.09 -35.20
CA GLY A 557 -19.80 16.19 -35.55
C GLY A 557 -19.92 17.43 -34.67
N GLN A 558 -20.65 17.35 -33.52
CA GLN A 558 -20.78 18.44 -32.56
C GLN A 558 -19.64 18.41 -31.54
N PRO A 559 -19.25 19.56 -30.97
CA PRO A 559 -18.27 19.59 -29.88
C PRO A 559 -18.78 18.75 -28.69
N ILE A 560 -17.86 18.03 -28.01
CA ILE A 560 -18.17 17.20 -26.86
C ILE A 560 -18.73 18.00 -25.69
N ALA A 561 -18.24 19.23 -25.51
CA ALA A 561 -18.72 20.14 -24.48
C ALA A 561 -18.66 21.58 -24.96
N ALA A 562 -19.50 22.44 -24.37
CA ALA A 562 -19.62 23.83 -24.75
C ALA A 562 -18.45 24.69 -24.23
N SER A 563 -17.76 24.26 -23.16
CA SER A 563 -16.66 25.02 -22.55
C SER A 563 -15.68 24.12 -21.82
N PRO A 564 -14.49 24.62 -21.48
CA PRO A 564 -13.52 23.92 -20.62
C PRO A 564 -14.12 23.52 -19.27
N GLU A 565 -14.97 24.35 -18.68
CA GLU A 565 -15.65 24.05 -17.41
C GLU A 565 -16.64 22.88 -17.59
N ALA A 566 -17.46 22.90 -18.63
CA ALA A 566 -18.45 21.85 -18.86
C ALA A 566 -17.82 20.48 -19.06
N ILE A 567 -16.68 20.37 -19.78
CA ILE A 567 -15.97 19.09 -19.89
C ILE A 567 -15.30 18.70 -18.57
N SER A 568 -14.75 19.66 -17.81
CA SER A 568 -14.15 19.43 -16.52
C SER A 568 -15.15 18.93 -15.48
N GLU A 569 -16.36 19.47 -15.46
CA GLU A 569 -17.46 18.96 -14.63
C GLU A 569 -17.81 17.51 -14.99
N ARG A 570 -17.96 17.20 -16.30
CA ARG A 570 -18.22 15.83 -16.76
C ARG A 570 -17.12 14.86 -16.31
N VAL A 571 -15.86 15.27 -16.37
CA VAL A 571 -14.71 14.45 -15.92
C VAL A 571 -14.81 14.18 -14.42
N LEU A 572 -15.06 15.19 -13.57
CA LEU A 572 -15.18 14.99 -12.13
C LEU A 572 -16.45 14.19 -11.75
N VAL A 573 -17.56 14.37 -12.43
CA VAL A 573 -18.77 13.54 -12.25
C VAL A 573 -18.46 12.08 -12.59
N THR A 574 -17.74 11.84 -13.70
CA THR A 574 -17.33 10.47 -14.06
C THR A 574 -16.38 9.87 -13.02
N LEU A 575 -15.44 10.66 -12.50
CA LEU A 575 -14.52 10.23 -11.43
C LEU A 575 -15.30 9.82 -10.17
N THR A 576 -16.24 10.67 -9.74
CA THR A 576 -17.11 10.39 -8.58
C THR A 576 -17.92 9.12 -8.79
N ARG A 577 -18.54 8.98 -9.97
CA ARG A 577 -19.34 7.81 -10.32
C ARG A 577 -18.53 6.50 -10.27
N TRP A 578 -17.35 6.50 -10.87
CA TRP A 578 -16.49 5.29 -10.87
C TRP A 578 -15.93 4.98 -9.48
N SER A 579 -15.62 6.01 -8.68
CA SER A 579 -15.24 5.81 -7.27
C SER A 579 -16.39 5.13 -6.50
N ALA A 580 -17.64 5.54 -6.68
CA ALA A 580 -18.80 4.88 -6.08
C ALA A 580 -18.95 3.42 -6.54
N GLU A 581 -18.80 3.17 -7.85
CA GLU A 581 -18.87 1.81 -8.41
C GLU A 581 -17.80 0.89 -7.81
N TYR A 582 -16.56 1.36 -7.62
CA TYR A 582 -15.48 0.57 -7.04
C TYR A 582 -15.67 0.31 -5.55
N ILE A 583 -16.23 1.27 -4.81
CA ILE A 583 -16.60 1.07 -3.40
C ILE A 583 -17.70 0.00 -3.30
N LEU A 584 -18.75 0.09 -4.12
CA LEU A 584 -19.83 -0.91 -4.16
C LEU A 584 -19.34 -2.28 -4.66
N GLU A 585 -18.45 -2.32 -5.66
CA GLU A 585 -17.82 -3.56 -6.14
C GLU A 585 -17.08 -4.26 -5.00
N THR A 586 -16.33 -3.49 -4.21
CA THR A 586 -15.60 -4.02 -3.04
C THR A 586 -16.58 -4.52 -1.99
N ALA A 587 -17.61 -3.75 -1.64
CA ALA A 587 -18.62 -4.14 -0.65
C ALA A 587 -19.32 -5.44 -1.05
N PHE A 588 -19.80 -5.56 -2.28
CA PHE A 588 -20.44 -6.80 -2.77
C PHE A 588 -19.48 -8.00 -2.76
N ALA A 589 -18.22 -7.77 -3.05
CA ALA A 589 -17.23 -8.85 -3.01
C ALA A 589 -16.93 -9.31 -1.57
N GLU A 590 -16.93 -8.39 -0.61
CA GLU A 590 -16.80 -8.72 0.82
C GLU A 590 -18.01 -9.47 1.36
N ASP A 591 -19.19 -9.29 0.74
CA ASP A 591 -20.40 -10.06 0.99
C ASP A 591 -20.40 -11.43 0.26
N GLY A 592 -19.30 -11.81 -0.42
CA GLY A 592 -19.14 -13.10 -1.10
C GLY A 592 -19.77 -13.16 -2.50
N LEU A 593 -20.14 -12.03 -3.09
CA LEU A 593 -20.67 -11.93 -4.44
C LEU A 593 -19.53 -11.69 -5.47
N ASP A 594 -19.83 -11.93 -6.76
CA ASP A 594 -18.99 -11.36 -7.83
C ASP A 594 -19.22 -9.84 -7.88
N GLY A 595 -18.37 -9.07 -7.21
CA GLY A 595 -18.53 -7.61 -7.06
C GLY A 595 -18.64 -6.90 -8.39
N ALA A 596 -17.76 -7.21 -9.35
CA ALA A 596 -17.73 -6.57 -10.67
C ALA A 596 -19.01 -6.88 -11.48
N ALA A 597 -19.43 -8.14 -11.51
CA ALA A 597 -20.66 -8.55 -12.20
C ALA A 597 -21.91 -7.96 -11.52
N THR A 598 -21.90 -7.88 -10.19
CA THR A 598 -23.00 -7.32 -9.39
C THR A 598 -23.17 -5.82 -9.65
N VAL A 599 -22.09 -5.05 -9.57
CA VAL A 599 -22.12 -3.61 -9.88
C VAL A 599 -22.54 -3.35 -11.33
N ALA A 600 -22.08 -4.17 -12.27
CA ALA A 600 -22.44 -4.03 -13.69
C ALA A 600 -23.90 -4.40 -14.00
N HIS A 601 -24.60 -5.04 -13.05
CA HIS A 601 -25.99 -5.48 -13.26
C HIS A 601 -26.92 -4.26 -13.43
N ALA A 602 -27.84 -4.33 -14.40
CA ALA A 602 -28.73 -3.22 -14.77
C ALA A 602 -29.55 -2.67 -13.60
N LEU A 603 -29.94 -3.50 -12.64
CA LEU A 603 -30.73 -3.06 -11.47
C LEU A 603 -29.87 -2.21 -10.53
N VAL A 604 -28.59 -2.58 -10.30
CA VAL A 604 -27.66 -1.82 -9.47
C VAL A 604 -27.33 -0.48 -10.16
N GLN A 605 -27.07 -0.51 -11.46
CA GLN A 605 -26.84 0.72 -12.24
C GLN A 605 -28.03 1.68 -12.17
N ARG A 606 -29.29 1.17 -12.27
CA ARG A 606 -30.50 1.98 -12.09
C ARG A 606 -30.62 2.56 -10.69
N ALA A 607 -30.24 1.78 -9.66
CA ALA A 607 -30.28 2.26 -8.28
C ALA A 607 -29.28 3.41 -8.05
N VAL A 608 -28.04 3.25 -8.51
CA VAL A 608 -26.97 4.25 -8.38
C VAL A 608 -27.30 5.50 -9.22
N ASP A 609 -27.96 5.36 -10.39
CA ASP A 609 -28.42 6.49 -11.22
C ASP A 609 -29.66 7.17 -10.65
N ALA A 610 -30.25 6.68 -9.56
CA ALA A 610 -31.55 7.12 -9.05
C ALA A 610 -32.60 7.22 -10.17
N HIS A 611 -32.58 6.27 -11.11
CA HIS A 611 -33.35 6.34 -12.35
C HIS A 611 -34.85 6.44 -12.06
N PRO A 612 -35.55 7.46 -12.58
CA PRO A 612 -36.97 7.61 -12.38
C PRO A 612 -37.74 6.49 -13.08
N GLY A 613 -38.72 5.92 -12.41
CA GLY A 613 -39.54 4.84 -12.95
C GLY A 613 -40.64 4.41 -11.96
N ILE A 614 -41.50 3.48 -12.39
CA ILE A 614 -42.56 2.91 -11.53
C ILE A 614 -41.92 2.15 -10.37
N ALA A 615 -40.86 1.34 -10.64
CA ALA A 615 -40.08 0.65 -9.63
C ALA A 615 -38.81 1.47 -9.29
N ARG A 616 -38.67 1.84 -8.03
CA ARG A 616 -37.45 2.46 -7.50
C ARG A 616 -36.61 1.39 -6.82
N LEU A 617 -35.33 1.45 -7.08
CA LEU A 617 -34.31 0.60 -6.43
C LEU A 617 -33.34 1.52 -5.71
N THR A 618 -32.93 1.12 -4.53
CA THR A 618 -31.89 1.79 -3.75
C THR A 618 -30.79 0.81 -3.43
N VAL A 619 -29.56 1.26 -3.50
CA VAL A 619 -28.39 0.56 -2.96
C VAL A 619 -27.81 1.44 -1.87
N ALA A 620 -27.47 0.86 -0.74
CA ALA A 620 -26.90 1.58 0.38
C ALA A 620 -25.88 0.68 1.09
N LEU A 621 -24.76 1.29 1.50
CA LEU A 621 -23.80 0.65 2.39
C LEU A 621 -24.36 0.65 3.82
N ASP A 622 -23.99 -0.34 4.63
CA ASP A 622 -24.33 -0.41 6.06
C ASP A 622 -23.45 0.51 6.92
N ARG A 623 -22.38 1.06 6.34
CA ARG A 623 -21.35 1.86 7.02
C ARG A 623 -20.90 3.05 6.18
N PRO A 624 -20.38 4.14 6.81
CA PRO A 624 -19.89 5.30 6.09
C PRO A 624 -18.64 5.00 5.27
N VAL A 625 -18.34 5.90 4.32
CA VAL A 625 -17.12 5.89 3.53
C VAL A 625 -16.15 6.92 4.08
N ILE A 626 -14.90 6.53 4.34
CA ILE A 626 -13.81 7.46 4.65
C ILE A 626 -13.00 7.68 3.37
N GLY A 627 -12.92 8.92 2.91
CA GLY A 627 -12.14 9.33 1.75
C GLY A 627 -10.74 9.78 2.15
N LEU A 628 -9.71 9.16 1.57
CA LEU A 628 -8.31 9.50 1.77
C LEU A 628 -7.65 9.89 0.45
N GLY A 629 -6.43 10.44 0.56
CA GLY A 629 -5.62 10.88 -0.56
C GLY A 629 -5.89 12.33 -0.98
N ALA A 630 -4.94 12.91 -1.70
CA ALA A 630 -4.97 14.33 -2.09
C ALA A 630 -6.15 14.71 -2.99
N SER A 631 -6.74 13.75 -3.71
CA SER A 631 -7.86 13.97 -4.61
C SER A 631 -9.24 13.80 -3.94
N ALA A 632 -9.34 13.18 -2.77
CA ALA A 632 -10.60 12.91 -2.10
C ALA A 632 -11.44 14.18 -1.82
N PRO A 633 -10.89 15.29 -1.32
CA PRO A 633 -11.65 16.51 -1.05
C PRO A 633 -12.37 17.08 -2.28
N LEU A 634 -11.90 16.74 -3.49
CA LEU A 634 -12.38 17.33 -4.74
C LEU A 634 -13.73 16.78 -5.19
N HIS A 635 -14.03 15.51 -4.90
CA HIS A 635 -15.18 14.84 -5.48
C HIS A 635 -15.91 13.89 -4.51
N TYR A 636 -15.35 13.53 -3.37
CA TYR A 636 -16.01 12.61 -2.43
C TYR A 636 -17.26 13.19 -1.78
N ALA A 637 -17.41 14.50 -1.71
CA ALA A 637 -18.69 15.11 -1.31
C ALA A 637 -19.89 14.65 -2.18
N GLY A 638 -19.64 14.25 -3.43
CA GLY A 638 -20.67 13.74 -4.35
C GLY A 638 -20.92 12.22 -4.24
N LEU A 639 -20.20 11.49 -3.40
CA LEU A 639 -20.34 10.03 -3.28
C LEU A 639 -21.54 9.60 -2.43
N ALA A 640 -21.86 10.34 -1.38
CA ALA A 640 -22.88 9.95 -0.39
C ALA A 640 -24.21 9.52 -1.03
N PRO A 641 -24.81 10.28 -1.98
CA PRO A 641 -26.05 9.84 -2.63
C PRO A 641 -25.91 8.62 -3.54
N LEU A 642 -24.69 8.31 -4.02
CA LEU A 642 -24.42 7.18 -4.92
C LEU A 642 -24.20 5.87 -4.16
N VAL A 643 -23.69 5.95 -2.93
CA VAL A 643 -23.42 4.78 -2.07
C VAL A 643 -24.47 4.63 -0.96
N GLY A 644 -25.41 5.56 -0.83
CA GLY A 644 -26.51 5.51 0.13
C GLY A 644 -26.11 5.65 1.59
N ASN A 645 -24.91 6.19 1.89
CA ASN A 645 -24.40 6.44 3.23
C ASN A 645 -23.47 7.66 3.25
N ASP A 646 -23.11 8.15 4.43
CA ASP A 646 -22.24 9.31 4.61
C ASP A 646 -20.83 9.07 4.08
N CYS A 647 -20.24 10.17 3.56
CA CYS A 647 -18.83 10.18 3.14
C CYS A 647 -18.07 11.21 3.98
N VAL A 648 -17.08 10.76 4.71
CA VAL A 648 -16.24 11.57 5.60
C VAL A 648 -14.86 11.75 4.96
N VAL A 649 -14.45 13.00 4.76
CA VAL A 649 -13.10 13.34 4.29
C VAL A 649 -12.44 14.13 5.42
N PRO A 650 -11.55 13.50 6.22
CA PRO A 650 -10.89 14.18 7.34
C PRO A 650 -9.85 15.20 6.86
N GLU A 651 -9.35 16.03 7.77
CA GLU A 651 -8.18 16.85 7.53
C GLU A 651 -6.93 15.95 7.40
N ASP A 652 -5.88 16.42 6.72
CA ASP A 652 -4.61 15.71 6.53
C ASP A 652 -4.71 14.35 5.78
N THR A 653 -5.74 14.16 4.94
CA THR A 653 -5.94 12.96 4.13
C THR A 653 -4.75 12.60 3.24
N ASP A 654 -3.97 13.58 2.83
CA ASP A 654 -2.81 13.47 1.96
C ASP A 654 -1.57 12.84 2.63
N VAL A 655 -1.59 12.69 3.97
CA VAL A 655 -0.54 12.03 4.77
C VAL A 655 -1.09 10.93 5.68
N ALA A 656 -2.26 10.38 5.35
CA ALA A 656 -2.92 9.33 6.14
C ALA A 656 -2.01 8.13 6.42
N ASN A 657 -1.19 7.71 5.42
CA ASN A 657 -0.25 6.61 5.55
C ASN A 657 0.84 6.90 6.59
N ALA A 658 1.49 8.07 6.48
CA ALA A 658 2.53 8.47 7.41
C ALA A 658 1.97 8.70 8.84
N LEU A 659 0.74 9.22 8.95
CA LEU A 659 0.06 9.36 10.24
C LEU A 659 -0.31 8.00 10.82
N GLY A 660 -0.84 7.09 10.01
CA GLY A 660 -1.16 5.73 10.44
C GLY A 660 0.05 4.95 10.93
N ALA A 661 1.21 5.16 10.30
CA ALA A 661 2.47 4.60 10.77
C ALA A 661 2.85 5.08 12.19
N VAL A 662 2.52 6.32 12.56
CA VAL A 662 2.83 6.87 13.89
C VAL A 662 1.87 6.41 14.98
N VAL A 663 0.58 6.28 14.65
CA VAL A 663 -0.48 5.99 15.63
C VAL A 663 -0.78 4.50 15.76
N GLY A 664 -0.08 3.66 14.99
CA GLY A 664 -0.19 2.20 15.01
C GLY A 664 0.24 1.60 16.36
N GLN A 665 -0.18 0.37 16.59
CA GLN A 665 0.17 -0.42 17.77
C GLN A 665 1.01 -1.63 17.38
N VAL A 666 1.89 -2.06 18.27
CA VAL A 666 2.56 -3.36 18.15
C VAL A 666 1.51 -4.44 18.38
N ARG A 667 1.44 -5.40 17.44
CA ARG A 667 0.58 -6.57 17.56
C ARG A 667 1.30 -7.79 16.98
N VAL A 668 1.38 -8.85 17.76
CA VAL A 668 1.99 -10.13 17.35
C VAL A 668 1.15 -11.28 17.83
N SER A 669 1.26 -12.43 17.17
CA SER A 669 0.55 -13.65 17.56
C SER A 669 1.50 -14.84 17.71
N ALA A 670 1.03 -15.83 18.45
CA ALA A 670 1.64 -17.15 18.55
C ALA A 670 0.55 -18.22 18.52
N GLU A 671 0.82 -19.33 17.88
CA GLU A 671 -0.13 -20.44 17.73
C GLU A 671 0.49 -21.74 18.25
N ALA A 672 -0.36 -22.59 18.82
CA ALA A 672 -0.03 -23.97 19.15
C ALA A 672 -1.16 -24.90 18.70
N ARG A 673 -0.84 -26.13 18.43
CA ARG A 673 -1.81 -27.14 18.03
C ARG A 673 -1.70 -28.36 18.93
N VAL A 674 -2.85 -28.86 19.41
CA VAL A 674 -2.96 -30.14 20.11
C VAL A 674 -3.72 -31.07 19.21
N SER A 675 -3.14 -32.21 18.85
CA SER A 675 -3.74 -33.27 18.03
C SER A 675 -3.78 -34.57 18.80
N GLN A 676 -4.59 -35.52 18.35
CA GLN A 676 -4.68 -36.86 18.93
C GLN A 676 -4.15 -37.93 17.95
N PRO A 677 -2.81 -38.22 17.95
CA PRO A 677 -2.22 -39.23 17.06
C PRO A 677 -2.78 -40.65 17.23
N LYS A 678 -3.18 -40.99 18.44
CA LYS A 678 -3.85 -42.23 18.80
C LYS A 678 -4.71 -42.01 20.04
N GLU A 679 -5.65 -42.91 20.29
CA GLU A 679 -6.51 -42.83 21.47
C GLU A 679 -5.69 -42.72 22.77
N GLY A 680 -6.06 -41.73 23.61
CA GLY A 680 -5.41 -41.47 24.89
C GLY A 680 -4.04 -40.82 24.80
N LEU A 681 -3.58 -40.36 23.61
CA LEU A 681 -2.33 -39.65 23.44
C LEU A 681 -2.58 -38.29 22.75
N PHE A 682 -2.26 -37.21 23.42
CA PHE A 682 -2.42 -35.84 22.92
C PHE A 682 -1.05 -35.24 22.64
N ARG A 683 -0.83 -34.80 21.39
CA ARG A 683 0.43 -34.23 20.95
C ARG A 683 0.31 -32.72 20.79
N LEU A 684 1.08 -32.00 21.56
CA LEU A 684 1.23 -30.55 21.48
C LEU A 684 2.40 -30.20 20.56
N ALA A 685 2.14 -29.41 19.52
CA ALA A 685 3.15 -28.72 18.71
C ALA A 685 3.08 -27.23 19.00
N SER A 686 4.15 -26.67 19.54
CA SER A 686 4.24 -25.26 19.93
C SER A 686 5.63 -24.70 19.68
N GLY A 687 5.75 -23.67 18.87
CA GLY A 687 7.05 -23.12 18.44
C GLY A 687 7.92 -24.18 17.77
N GLU A 688 9.13 -24.43 18.32
CA GLU A 688 10.05 -25.46 17.82
C GLU A 688 9.95 -26.78 18.63
N THR A 689 8.98 -26.89 19.54
CA THR A 689 8.86 -28.06 20.45
C THR A 689 7.65 -28.91 20.13
N VAL A 690 7.83 -30.25 20.32
CA VAL A 690 6.75 -31.21 20.24
C VAL A 690 6.76 -32.04 21.52
N ARG A 691 5.60 -32.16 22.22
CA ARG A 691 5.47 -32.87 23.49
C ARG A 691 4.19 -33.71 23.49
N ASP A 692 4.27 -34.89 24.09
CA ASP A 692 3.15 -35.82 24.21
C ASP A 692 2.57 -35.82 25.64
N PHE A 693 1.24 -35.89 25.74
CA PHE A 693 0.46 -35.89 26.98
C PHE A 693 -0.54 -37.05 26.96
N LEU A 694 -0.88 -37.57 28.13
CA LEU A 694 -1.90 -38.63 28.29
C LEU A 694 -3.29 -38.08 28.66
N ASP A 695 -3.36 -36.75 28.90
CA ASP A 695 -4.58 -36.06 29.29
C ASP A 695 -4.82 -34.85 28.39
N GLU A 696 -6.09 -34.69 27.89
CA GLU A 696 -6.49 -33.61 27.00
C GLU A 696 -6.32 -32.25 27.70
N ALA A 697 -6.81 -32.11 28.94
CA ALA A 697 -6.78 -30.87 29.66
C ALA A 697 -5.34 -30.42 29.97
N ALA A 698 -4.46 -31.37 30.33
CA ALA A 698 -3.05 -31.07 30.54
C ALA A 698 -2.35 -30.60 29.28
N ALA A 699 -2.67 -31.20 28.12
CA ALA A 699 -2.12 -30.77 26.83
C ALA A 699 -2.59 -29.35 26.43
N ILE A 700 -3.85 -29.03 26.64
CA ILE A 700 -4.42 -27.70 26.38
C ILE A 700 -3.80 -26.65 27.30
N ALA A 701 -3.74 -26.92 28.61
CA ALA A 701 -3.13 -25.99 29.58
C ALA A 701 -1.64 -25.72 29.26
N ALA A 702 -0.91 -26.74 28.82
CA ALA A 702 0.47 -26.57 28.35
C ALA A 702 0.55 -25.74 27.07
N ALA A 703 -0.39 -25.93 26.11
CA ALA A 703 -0.47 -25.14 24.91
C ALA A 703 -0.73 -23.65 25.22
N GLU A 704 -1.67 -23.35 26.09
CA GLU A 704 -1.98 -21.97 26.51
C GLU A 704 -0.80 -21.30 27.22
N ALA A 705 -0.08 -22.05 28.07
CA ALA A 705 1.13 -21.54 28.74
C ALA A 705 2.25 -21.25 27.70
N ASP A 706 2.47 -22.14 26.76
CA ASP A 706 3.50 -21.97 25.73
C ASP A 706 3.20 -20.76 24.82
N VAL A 707 1.97 -20.64 24.28
CA VAL A 707 1.64 -19.52 23.40
C VAL A 707 1.73 -18.19 24.14
N ARG A 708 1.36 -18.12 25.43
CA ARG A 708 1.55 -16.92 26.26
C ARG A 708 3.03 -16.54 26.40
N ALA A 709 3.90 -17.52 26.65
CA ALA A 709 5.33 -17.28 26.76
C ALA A 709 5.96 -16.83 25.45
N ILE A 710 5.60 -17.52 24.35
CA ILE A 710 6.10 -17.21 23.00
C ILE A 710 5.64 -15.82 22.56
N VAL A 711 4.34 -15.50 22.72
CA VAL A 711 3.80 -14.20 22.28
C VAL A 711 4.36 -13.06 23.11
N ALA A 712 4.56 -13.25 24.42
CA ALA A 712 5.19 -12.26 25.29
C ALA A 712 6.64 -11.96 24.86
N GLN A 713 7.39 -13.00 24.46
CA GLN A 713 8.75 -12.83 23.94
C GLN A 713 8.71 -12.10 22.59
N ARG A 714 7.86 -12.53 21.65
CA ARG A 714 7.69 -11.88 20.35
C ARG A 714 7.28 -10.41 20.48
N ALA A 715 6.42 -10.07 21.46
CA ALA A 715 6.01 -8.68 21.74
C ALA A 715 7.21 -7.81 22.14
N ARG A 716 8.10 -8.31 23.00
CA ARG A 716 9.34 -7.60 23.34
C ARG A 716 10.27 -7.42 22.15
N GLU A 717 10.44 -8.43 21.32
CA GLU A 717 11.23 -8.39 20.08
C GLU A 717 10.61 -7.43 19.05
N ALA A 718 9.28 -7.42 18.97
CA ALA A 718 8.53 -6.49 18.12
C ALA A 718 8.51 -5.05 18.65
N GLY A 719 9.04 -4.77 19.84
CA GLY A 719 9.26 -3.41 20.32
C GLY A 719 8.20 -2.89 21.29
N THR A 720 7.52 -3.74 22.07
CA THR A 720 6.66 -3.32 23.19
C THR A 720 7.05 -4.03 24.48
N ASP A 721 7.07 -3.28 25.59
CA ASP A 721 7.35 -3.80 26.92
C ASP A 721 6.07 -4.04 27.77
N SER A 722 4.94 -3.49 27.33
CA SER A 722 3.64 -3.57 27.99
C SER A 722 2.58 -4.04 27.02
N ALA A 723 2.53 -5.36 26.77
CA ALA A 723 1.52 -5.96 25.92
C ALA A 723 0.40 -6.58 26.74
N GLU A 724 -0.84 -6.33 26.34
CA GLU A 724 -2.01 -7.08 26.75
C GLU A 724 -2.07 -8.37 25.91
N ILE A 725 -2.30 -9.51 26.58
CA ILE A 725 -2.25 -10.83 25.94
C ILE A 725 -3.60 -11.52 26.07
N ASP A 726 -4.27 -11.71 24.94
CA ASP A 726 -5.48 -12.50 24.81
C ASP A 726 -5.15 -13.89 24.28
N VAL A 727 -5.82 -14.93 24.84
CA VAL A 727 -5.66 -16.31 24.40
C VAL A 727 -7.04 -16.89 24.08
N ALA A 728 -7.14 -17.51 22.91
CA ALA A 728 -8.34 -18.19 22.45
C ALA A 728 -8.01 -19.63 22.08
N THR A 729 -8.91 -20.55 22.41
CA THR A 729 -8.77 -21.98 22.08
C THR A 729 -10.00 -22.43 21.26
N GLU A 730 -9.75 -22.91 20.06
CA GLU A 730 -10.76 -23.47 19.17
C GLU A 730 -10.63 -25.00 19.14
N PHE A 731 -11.75 -25.70 19.40
CA PHE A 731 -11.80 -27.15 19.40
C PHE A 731 -12.45 -27.68 18.14
N ARG A 732 -11.78 -28.63 17.49
CA ARG A 732 -12.38 -29.48 16.47
C ARG A 732 -12.73 -30.84 17.10
N VAL A 733 -14.00 -31.10 17.22
CA VAL A 733 -14.52 -32.33 17.78
C VAL A 733 -15.50 -32.98 16.78
N SER A 734 -15.58 -34.28 16.82
CA SER A 734 -16.64 -35.06 16.12
C SER A 734 -17.49 -35.80 17.15
N THR A 735 -18.70 -36.14 16.79
CA THR A 735 -19.57 -36.99 17.62
C THR A 735 -19.80 -38.28 16.86
N VAL A 736 -19.35 -39.40 17.41
CA VAL A 736 -19.56 -40.75 16.88
C VAL A 736 -20.29 -41.54 17.94
N GLU A 737 -21.43 -42.14 17.60
CA GLU A 737 -22.27 -42.93 18.52
C GLU A 737 -22.57 -42.22 19.86
N ALA A 738 -22.86 -40.89 19.79
CA ALA A 738 -23.10 -40.02 20.96
C ALA A 738 -21.87 -39.77 21.87
N GLN A 739 -20.69 -40.25 21.49
CA GLN A 739 -19.44 -39.94 22.20
C GLN A 739 -18.68 -38.77 21.52
N ARG A 740 -18.23 -37.84 22.35
CA ARG A 740 -17.33 -36.75 21.89
C ARG A 740 -15.96 -37.33 21.54
N MET A 741 -15.55 -37.16 20.30
CA MET A 741 -14.23 -37.53 19.81
C MET A 741 -13.41 -36.27 19.59
N PHE A 742 -12.31 -36.07 20.30
CA PHE A 742 -11.37 -34.99 20.09
C PHE A 742 -10.60 -35.23 18.77
N ILE A 743 -10.51 -34.22 17.93
CA ILE A 743 -9.70 -34.26 16.70
C ILE A 743 -8.46 -33.40 16.85
N GLU A 744 -8.68 -32.13 17.17
CA GLU A 744 -7.62 -31.13 17.25
C GLU A 744 -8.10 -29.93 18.08
N ALA A 745 -7.16 -29.29 18.81
CA ALA A 745 -7.39 -27.95 19.32
C ALA A 745 -6.35 -27.00 18.75
N HIS A 746 -6.80 -25.81 18.40
CA HIS A 746 -5.97 -24.70 17.93
C HIS A 746 -5.98 -23.60 18.98
N VAL A 747 -4.81 -23.33 19.57
CA VAL A 747 -4.65 -22.32 20.61
C VAL A 747 -3.90 -21.14 20.03
N VAL A 748 -4.47 -19.96 20.10
CA VAL A 748 -3.89 -18.71 19.56
C VAL A 748 -3.76 -17.70 20.67
N ALA A 749 -2.58 -17.12 20.84
CA ALA A 749 -2.35 -15.96 21.69
C ALA A 749 -2.03 -14.74 20.84
N VAL A 750 -2.64 -13.59 21.18
CA VAL A 750 -2.37 -12.30 20.55
C VAL A 750 -1.90 -11.33 21.62
N ALA A 751 -0.75 -10.69 21.38
CA ALA A 751 -0.24 -9.62 22.23
C ALA A 751 -0.37 -8.29 21.49
N SER A 752 -0.95 -7.29 22.14
CA SER A 752 -1.12 -5.94 21.61
C SER A 752 -0.62 -4.90 22.62
N GLY A 753 0.12 -3.89 22.17
CA GLY A 753 0.63 -2.85 23.07
C GLY A 753 1.17 -1.62 22.33
N ARG A 754 1.46 -0.57 23.10
CA ARG A 754 2.11 0.62 22.55
C ARG A 754 3.58 0.30 22.20
N PRO A 755 4.11 0.87 21.12
CA PRO A 755 5.53 0.75 20.83
C PRO A 755 6.37 1.41 21.93
N ARG A 756 7.57 0.86 22.16
CA ARG A 756 8.58 1.45 23.05
C ARG A 756 9.02 2.79 22.49
N ILE A 757 9.10 3.80 23.35
CA ILE A 757 9.58 5.13 23.00
C ILE A 757 10.94 5.40 23.66
N ALA A 758 11.73 6.31 23.08
CA ALA A 758 12.97 6.77 23.70
C ALA A 758 12.68 7.50 25.04
N VAL A 759 13.50 7.28 26.04
CA VAL A 759 13.36 7.86 27.40
C VAL A 759 13.70 9.35 27.39
#